data_6f65b0530c76017f122a149cf9c3f1d4
#
_entry.id   6f65b0530c76017f122a149cf9c3f1d4
#
_cell.length_a   1.000
_cell.length_b   1.000
_cell.length_c   1.000
_cell.angle_alpha   90.00
_cell.angle_beta   90.00
_cell.angle_gamma   90.00
#
_symmetry.space_group_name_H-M   'P 1'
#
loop_
_entity.id
_entity.type
_entity.pdbx_description
1 polymer ?
#
loop_
_entity_poly.entity_id
_entity_poly.type
_entity_poly.pdbx_seq_one_letter_code
_entity_poly.pdbx_strand_id
1 'polypeptide(L)'
;MMGENRIPLYYTFGNHMHWVDMEWLWGYQVLPNSARDMLHFCNVSGAKGHVNFEGIGYEKMAVEAPEALTELRDAIAKGQIEVAGASYGQPYGLFHGGESNVRQRVYGVRTAIRLLGVRPRTFWEEEFDFFPQLPQMLSGVGIRYASLFFQWTWHTPELPREELPAIWWEGVDGSRVLTAPRSALNLHQWPEDFAGLLDSPLLREMPVPGITQWLELMPSPDWMCRSELLLPQLQALKDDPRFDLRFVTLPEYLELAREHAQPRCYTMDDVFHGMSLGKNGDLFRRFSRAGEEAILAAESLSAMMGLFGRPYPHWDVYPTWELEEAWRELLSAQHHDNDECEGLCGHVGKFSYERSLSLASEVQQRAMRLLAKRVSGEPGRMVVYNPLGWERTAAVASPSGEMRLVRVPSFGYTVLGSDAESVPSAVIEDGATLVTLRRGALSVTVDKARGVVSQIISAEFPNGALRPDAPLCDLQMTRGDVVGHFERVEVTRDGEQITITRSGRDGAVVRVFVSLAPELDAVDIRYTAEGLPRPDPWMRAALQTTLATVLPNARLIHDQPYAVSEVKAEGTYLRKYPTGEWMTSPQVFEEIHNPFTAYSLLDVEDGERGLLVLHDGSQAMLRGEGTTVTHILSMYDAWDEDYFVDWLDARFRLVPHGALTHSTRWKLAQEFRRPPLVGPSDSPGGDLPEYFSPLFIEGDSVAATAFYRETEECGRELDGYAGEGVGFPYVIRLVELDGQPAEVTLHLPGPVAALSKTNLMGERLDTVGTASKDGLYRTANVRLRPHEIATLYADIEMGRKMPRNLDAFRFVWATVHRVDEQ
;
A
#
# COMPACT_ATOMS: atom_id res chain seq x y z
N MET A 1 13.87 -29.95 52.73
CA MET A 1 13.55 -28.67 52.04
C MET A 1 12.81 -29.04 50.79
N MET A 2 11.54 -28.81 50.75
CA MET A 2 10.72 -29.00 49.53
C MET A 2 11.30 -28.04 48.50
N GLY A 3 11.73 -28.55 47.34
CA GLY A 3 12.18 -27.68 46.28
C GLY A 3 11.04 -26.70 45.92
N GLU A 4 11.27 -25.40 46.04
CA GLU A 4 10.40 -24.40 45.48
C GLU A 4 10.25 -24.73 43.99
N ASN A 5 9.01 -24.88 43.55
CA ASN A 5 8.74 -25.11 42.12
C ASN A 5 9.23 -23.88 41.35
N ARG A 6 10.31 -24.03 40.60
CA ARG A 6 10.81 -23.00 39.72
C ARG A 6 9.73 -22.68 38.71
N ILE A 7 9.55 -21.39 38.42
CA ILE A 7 8.61 -20.92 37.40
C ILE A 7 9.16 -21.24 36.02
N PRO A 8 8.46 -22.04 35.19
CA PRO A 8 8.90 -22.22 33.81
C PRO A 8 8.79 -20.88 33.07
N LEU A 9 9.92 -20.41 32.57
CA LEU A 9 10.03 -19.14 31.87
C LEU A 9 10.48 -19.39 30.43
N TYR A 10 9.65 -19.05 29.50
CA TYR A 10 9.92 -19.21 28.08
C TYR A 10 10.59 -17.97 27.52
N TYR A 11 11.67 -18.14 26.80
CA TYR A 11 12.40 -17.05 26.16
C TYR A 11 12.51 -17.26 24.67
N THR A 12 12.11 -16.22 23.93
CA THR A 12 12.24 -16.14 22.48
C THR A 12 12.78 -14.78 22.08
N PHE A 13 13.50 -14.69 20.98
CA PHE A 13 13.97 -13.43 20.46
C PHE A 13 13.88 -13.38 18.93
N GLY A 14 13.71 -12.18 18.39
CA GLY A 14 13.85 -11.86 16.97
C GLY A 14 15.03 -10.92 16.76
N ASN A 15 15.88 -11.25 15.79
CA ASN A 15 16.96 -10.37 15.33
C ASN A 15 16.48 -9.69 14.05
N HIS A 16 16.13 -8.42 14.18
CA HIS A 16 15.71 -7.56 13.10
C HIS A 16 16.91 -6.86 12.47
N MET A 17 16.93 -6.80 11.17
CA MET A 17 17.89 -6.04 10.40
C MET A 17 17.37 -5.89 8.97
N HIS A 18 17.78 -4.86 8.29
CA HIS A 18 17.37 -4.58 6.93
C HIS A 18 18.56 -4.13 6.07
N TRP A 19 18.37 -4.23 4.77
CA TRP A 19 19.44 -3.95 3.83
C TRP A 19 19.46 -2.49 3.40
N VAL A 20 18.30 -1.87 3.20
CA VAL A 20 18.14 -0.61 2.45
C VAL A 20 19.00 0.51 3.01
N ASP A 21 18.85 0.84 4.28
CA ASP A 21 19.61 1.91 4.92
C ASP A 21 20.89 1.40 5.59
N MET A 22 20.85 0.21 6.17
CA MET A 22 21.98 -0.32 6.94
C MET A 22 23.21 -0.59 6.08
N GLU A 23 23.04 -1.14 4.88
CA GLU A 23 24.16 -1.29 3.96
C GLU A 23 24.71 0.06 3.53
N TRP A 24 23.84 0.99 3.25
CA TRP A 24 24.20 2.31 2.75
C TRP A 24 24.92 3.15 3.83
N LEU A 25 24.44 3.11 5.07
CA LEU A 25 25.06 3.81 6.21
C LEU A 25 26.31 3.11 6.73
N TRP A 26 26.32 1.79 6.79
CA TRP A 26 27.29 1.00 7.54
C TRP A 26 28.05 -0.03 6.68
N GLY A 27 27.66 -0.19 5.43
CA GLY A 27 28.31 -1.04 4.44
C GLY A 27 27.72 -2.46 4.34
N TYR A 28 27.97 -3.08 3.21
CA TYR A 28 27.41 -4.38 2.80
C TYR A 28 27.66 -5.56 3.76
N GLN A 29 28.51 -5.40 4.76
CA GLN A 29 28.77 -6.43 5.77
C GLN A 29 27.75 -6.45 6.92
N VAL A 30 26.84 -5.50 7.00
CA VAL A 30 25.89 -5.37 8.12
C VAL A 30 25.00 -6.60 8.26
N LEU A 31 24.27 -6.99 7.23
CA LEU A 31 23.41 -8.17 7.26
C LEU A 31 24.17 -9.47 7.55
N PRO A 32 25.30 -9.77 6.84
CA PRO A 32 26.08 -10.97 7.14
C PRO A 32 26.60 -11.00 8.57
N ASN A 33 27.06 -9.87 9.09
CA ASN A 33 27.62 -9.79 10.43
C ASN A 33 26.51 -9.88 11.51
N SER A 34 25.36 -9.29 11.29
CA SER A 34 24.20 -9.45 12.16
C SER A 34 23.76 -10.92 12.25
N ALA A 35 23.66 -11.59 11.11
CA ALA A 35 23.33 -13.02 11.06
C ALA A 35 24.36 -13.84 11.84
N ARG A 36 25.67 -13.59 11.65
CA ARG A 36 26.74 -14.31 12.35
C ARG A 36 26.78 -14.03 13.84
N ASP A 37 26.52 -12.78 14.26
CA ASP A 37 26.47 -12.46 15.69
C ASP A 37 25.27 -13.12 16.36
N MET A 38 24.11 -13.18 15.67
CA MET A 38 22.95 -13.97 16.11
C MET A 38 23.29 -15.46 16.25
N LEU A 39 23.98 -16.05 15.28
CA LEU A 39 24.41 -17.45 15.35
C LEU A 39 25.38 -17.68 16.50
N HIS A 40 26.30 -16.74 16.76
CA HIS A 40 27.20 -16.78 17.92
C HIS A 40 26.41 -16.75 19.24
N PHE A 41 25.46 -15.83 19.36
CA PHE A 41 24.57 -15.73 20.52
C PHE A 41 23.83 -17.05 20.79
N CYS A 42 23.24 -17.65 19.76
CA CYS A 42 22.54 -18.92 19.87
C CYS A 42 23.48 -20.10 20.26
N ASN A 43 24.65 -20.14 19.65
CA ASN A 43 25.61 -21.22 19.91
C ASN A 43 26.16 -21.16 21.34
N VAL A 44 26.44 -19.98 21.89
CA VAL A 44 26.98 -19.81 23.24
C VAL A 44 25.89 -19.97 24.30
N SER A 45 24.71 -19.37 24.09
CA SER A 45 23.64 -19.41 25.09
C SER A 45 22.81 -20.70 25.06
N GLY A 46 22.72 -21.34 23.90
CA GLY A 46 21.75 -22.41 23.60
C GLY A 46 20.36 -21.89 23.26
N ALA A 47 20.20 -20.56 23.05
CA ALA A 47 18.94 -19.97 22.65
C ALA A 47 18.55 -20.39 21.22
N LYS A 48 17.26 -20.35 20.96
CA LYS A 48 16.68 -20.39 19.60
C LYS A 48 16.28 -18.98 19.21
N GLY A 49 16.52 -18.60 17.96
CA GLY A 49 16.27 -17.26 17.47
C GLY A 49 15.42 -17.21 16.23
N HIS A 50 15.01 -16.01 15.88
CA HIS A 50 14.32 -15.70 14.63
C HIS A 50 15.13 -14.68 13.86
N VAL A 51 15.35 -14.94 12.58
CA VAL A 51 15.89 -13.94 11.66
C VAL A 51 14.73 -13.19 11.03
N ASN A 52 14.68 -11.89 11.28
CA ASN A 52 13.67 -10.98 10.73
C ASN A 52 14.36 -10.02 9.76
N PHE A 53 14.71 -10.55 8.60
CA PHE A 53 15.28 -9.80 7.49
C PHE A 53 14.31 -9.81 6.32
N GLU A 54 14.36 -8.80 5.49
CA GLU A 54 13.54 -8.67 4.31
C GLU A 54 14.02 -9.51 3.12
N GLY A 55 13.13 -9.76 2.15
CA GLY A 55 13.44 -10.55 0.97
C GLY A 55 14.60 -10.00 0.15
N ILE A 56 14.64 -8.68 -0.09
CA ILE A 56 15.75 -8.04 -0.81
C ILE A 56 17.09 -8.23 -0.08
N GLY A 57 17.09 -8.21 1.25
CA GLY A 57 18.28 -8.46 2.06
C GLY A 57 18.85 -9.85 1.83
N TYR A 58 18.01 -10.88 1.76
CA TYR A 58 18.47 -12.23 1.40
C TYR A 58 19.01 -12.32 -0.02
N GLU A 59 18.40 -11.62 -0.99
CA GLU A 59 18.90 -11.57 -2.37
C GLU A 59 20.28 -10.90 -2.45
N LYS A 60 20.48 -9.81 -1.72
CA LYS A 60 21.77 -9.13 -1.61
C LYS A 60 22.82 -10.01 -0.93
N MET A 61 22.44 -10.63 0.19
CA MET A 61 23.34 -11.55 0.89
C MET A 61 23.73 -12.75 0.02
N ALA A 62 22.85 -13.25 -0.84
CA ALA A 62 23.17 -14.35 -1.76
C ALA A 62 24.27 -13.98 -2.79
N VAL A 63 24.37 -12.70 -3.15
CA VAL A 63 25.38 -12.21 -4.10
C VAL A 63 26.64 -11.76 -3.39
N GLU A 64 26.51 -11.04 -2.28
CA GLU A 64 27.60 -10.31 -1.63
C GLU A 64 28.31 -11.13 -0.52
N ALA A 65 27.56 -12.03 0.13
CA ALA A 65 28.06 -12.86 1.24
C ALA A 65 27.44 -14.27 1.25
N PRO A 66 27.60 -15.07 0.18
CA PRO A 66 26.93 -16.36 0.03
C PRO A 66 27.29 -17.38 1.14
N GLU A 67 28.47 -17.22 1.77
CA GLU A 67 28.87 -18.06 2.90
C GLU A 67 28.01 -17.80 4.13
N ALA A 68 27.70 -16.53 4.43
CA ALA A 68 26.84 -16.15 5.56
C ALA A 68 25.41 -16.68 5.36
N LEU A 69 24.90 -16.61 4.12
CA LEU A 69 23.62 -17.20 3.77
C LEU A 69 23.61 -18.72 3.95
N THR A 70 24.72 -19.39 3.62
CA THR A 70 24.88 -20.84 3.84
C THR A 70 24.90 -21.19 5.32
N GLU A 71 25.65 -20.44 6.13
CA GLU A 71 25.68 -20.58 7.60
C GLU A 71 24.28 -20.43 8.20
N LEU A 72 23.52 -19.44 7.73
CA LEU A 72 22.13 -19.20 8.15
C LEU A 72 21.22 -20.38 7.76
N ARG A 73 21.30 -20.86 6.51
CA ARG A 73 20.53 -22.04 6.03
C ARG A 73 20.81 -23.27 6.88
N ASP A 74 22.08 -23.50 7.25
CA ASP A 74 22.47 -24.65 8.09
C ASP A 74 21.86 -24.55 9.50
N ALA A 75 21.80 -23.35 10.08
CA ALA A 75 21.19 -23.12 11.38
C ALA A 75 19.65 -23.29 11.34
N ILE A 76 19.01 -22.84 10.25
CA ILE A 76 17.59 -23.06 10.00
C ILE A 76 17.29 -24.56 9.88
N ALA A 77 18.09 -25.30 9.09
CA ALA A 77 17.92 -26.73 8.91
C ALA A 77 18.07 -27.54 10.22
N LYS A 78 18.91 -27.05 11.16
CA LYS A 78 19.07 -27.61 12.50
C LYS A 78 17.94 -27.25 13.48
N GLY A 79 17.01 -26.35 13.08
CA GLY A 79 15.94 -25.88 13.96
C GLY A 79 16.43 -24.92 15.06
N GLN A 80 17.61 -24.35 14.92
CA GLN A 80 18.16 -23.35 15.84
C GLN A 80 17.62 -21.96 15.53
N ILE A 81 17.44 -21.66 14.26
CA ILE A 81 16.91 -20.39 13.75
C ILE A 81 15.64 -20.64 12.96
N GLU A 82 14.65 -19.80 13.17
CA GLU A 82 13.42 -19.73 12.37
C GLU A 82 13.41 -18.43 11.57
N VAL A 83 12.91 -18.48 10.33
CA VAL A 83 12.69 -17.28 9.52
C VAL A 83 11.40 -16.61 9.98
N ALA A 84 11.51 -15.40 10.45
CA ALA A 84 10.41 -14.50 10.73
C ALA A 84 10.40 -13.36 9.69
N GLY A 85 9.28 -12.63 9.62
CA GLY A 85 9.08 -11.66 8.55
C GLY A 85 8.52 -12.32 7.29
N ALA A 86 7.76 -11.55 6.53
CA ALA A 86 7.07 -12.07 5.37
C ALA A 86 7.08 -11.08 4.20
N SER A 87 7.76 -9.95 4.34
CA SER A 87 7.80 -8.92 3.30
C SER A 87 9.09 -9.00 2.46
N TYR A 88 9.03 -8.39 1.28
CA TYR A 88 10.16 -8.26 0.39
C TYR A 88 11.08 -7.10 0.79
N GLY A 89 10.50 -5.97 1.24
CA GLY A 89 11.22 -4.75 1.54
C GLY A 89 10.86 -4.09 2.88
N GLN A 90 10.24 -4.77 3.83
CA GLN A 90 9.82 -4.22 5.13
C GLN A 90 9.08 -2.87 5.02
N PRO A 91 7.91 -2.85 4.39
CA PRO A 91 7.21 -1.61 4.07
C PRO A 91 6.58 -0.96 5.30
N TYR A 92 6.37 0.34 5.24
CA TYR A 92 5.38 1.00 6.05
C TYR A 92 3.98 0.76 5.44
N GLY A 93 3.48 -0.47 5.60
CA GLY A 93 2.37 -1.03 4.82
C GLY A 93 1.13 -0.17 4.74
N LEU A 94 0.80 0.57 5.80
CA LEU A 94 -0.33 1.49 5.84
C LEU A 94 -0.31 2.54 4.71
N PHE A 95 0.87 3.02 4.34
CA PHE A 95 1.02 4.12 3.40
C PHE A 95 1.12 3.69 1.94
N HIS A 96 1.13 2.37 1.70
CA HIS A 96 1.26 1.80 0.37
C HIS A 96 -0.06 1.20 -0.12
N GLY A 97 -0.14 0.92 -1.41
CA GLY A 97 -1.35 0.36 -2.02
C GLY A 97 -1.62 -1.09 -1.60
N GLY A 98 -2.86 -1.50 -1.82
CA GLY A 98 -3.29 -2.84 -1.43
C GLY A 98 -2.57 -3.95 -2.20
N GLU A 99 -2.33 -3.79 -3.50
CA GLU A 99 -1.60 -4.80 -4.27
C GLU A 99 -0.10 -4.79 -3.93
N SER A 100 0.51 -3.63 -3.67
CA SER A 100 1.87 -3.57 -3.12
C SER A 100 2.01 -4.42 -1.87
N ASN A 101 1.09 -4.25 -0.91
CA ASN A 101 1.09 -5.03 0.33
C ASN A 101 0.93 -6.54 0.08
N VAL A 102 0.08 -6.95 -0.85
CA VAL A 102 -0.02 -8.35 -1.26
C VAL A 102 1.31 -8.84 -1.85
N ARG A 103 1.90 -8.06 -2.79
CA ARG A 103 3.15 -8.42 -3.46
C ARG A 103 4.33 -8.45 -2.51
N GLN A 104 4.39 -7.55 -1.53
CA GLN A 104 5.39 -7.58 -0.45
C GLN A 104 5.44 -8.97 0.19
N ARG A 105 4.30 -9.51 0.58
CA ARG A 105 4.21 -10.82 1.25
C ARG A 105 4.52 -11.98 0.31
N VAL A 106 3.99 -11.93 -0.91
CA VAL A 106 4.22 -12.98 -1.91
C VAL A 106 5.69 -13.06 -2.30
N TYR A 107 6.31 -11.93 -2.62
CA TYR A 107 7.72 -11.86 -3.02
C TYR A 107 8.66 -12.23 -1.86
N GLY A 108 8.37 -11.74 -0.65
CA GLY A 108 9.17 -12.08 0.53
C GLY A 108 9.18 -13.58 0.84
N VAL A 109 7.99 -14.19 0.90
CA VAL A 109 7.86 -15.64 1.15
C VAL A 109 8.51 -16.46 0.02
N ARG A 110 8.30 -16.09 -1.25
CA ARG A 110 8.95 -16.78 -2.39
C ARG A 110 10.47 -16.68 -2.32
N THR A 111 11.00 -15.53 -1.95
CA THR A 111 12.46 -15.34 -1.78
C THR A 111 13.00 -16.20 -0.66
N ALA A 112 12.32 -16.30 0.47
CA ALA A 112 12.74 -17.17 1.57
C ALA A 112 12.72 -18.65 1.16
N ILE A 113 11.69 -19.12 0.45
CA ILE A 113 11.64 -20.50 -0.08
C ILE A 113 12.82 -20.75 -1.02
N ARG A 114 13.07 -19.83 -1.95
CA ARG A 114 14.12 -19.98 -2.96
C ARG A 114 15.53 -19.96 -2.35
N LEU A 115 15.80 -19.01 -1.46
CA LEU A 115 17.16 -18.77 -0.97
C LEU A 115 17.46 -19.49 0.34
N LEU A 116 16.48 -19.63 1.23
CA LEU A 116 16.66 -20.27 2.54
C LEU A 116 16.14 -21.70 2.57
N GLY A 117 15.39 -22.17 1.57
CA GLY A 117 14.84 -23.51 1.49
C GLY A 117 13.71 -23.78 2.51
N VAL A 118 13.10 -22.72 3.04
CA VAL A 118 12.05 -22.83 4.05
C VAL A 118 10.92 -21.84 3.77
N ARG A 119 9.69 -22.26 4.02
CA ARG A 119 8.53 -21.38 3.98
C ARG A 119 8.37 -20.74 5.36
N PRO A 120 8.45 -19.39 5.49
CA PRO A 120 8.18 -18.70 6.74
C PRO A 120 6.75 -18.99 7.22
N ARG A 121 6.60 -19.19 8.54
CA ARG A 121 5.31 -19.38 9.20
C ARG A 121 5.03 -18.31 10.23
N THR A 122 6.01 -17.47 10.49
CA THR A 122 6.05 -16.50 11.56
C THR A 122 6.24 -15.11 10.97
N PHE A 123 5.41 -14.19 11.39
CA PHE A 123 5.59 -12.77 11.20
C PHE A 123 6.09 -12.18 12.53
N TRP A 124 7.17 -11.46 12.47
CA TRP A 124 7.56 -10.59 13.56
C TRP A 124 7.36 -9.17 13.06
N GLU A 125 6.73 -8.32 13.85
CA GLU A 125 6.45 -6.95 13.41
C GLU A 125 7.71 -6.33 12.80
N GLU A 126 7.55 -5.88 11.56
CA GLU A 126 8.60 -5.29 10.75
C GLU A 126 8.51 -3.77 10.92
N GLU A 127 8.91 -3.30 12.10
CA GLU A 127 8.98 -1.91 12.52
C GLU A 127 7.65 -1.14 12.41
N PHE A 128 7.20 -0.80 11.22
CA PHE A 128 6.01 0.03 10.99
C PHE A 128 4.90 -0.69 10.22
N ASP A 129 5.01 -1.97 10.03
CA ASP A 129 4.11 -2.71 9.17
C ASP A 129 2.84 -3.16 9.89
N PHE A 130 1.90 -2.26 10.06
CA PHE A 130 0.61 -2.55 10.65
C PHE A 130 -0.54 -1.83 9.92
N PHE A 131 -1.56 -2.60 9.54
CA PHE A 131 -2.85 -2.14 9.02
C PHE A 131 -3.91 -3.24 9.15
N PRO A 132 -5.22 -2.93 9.16
CA PRO A 132 -6.28 -3.89 9.49
C PRO A 132 -6.41 -5.10 8.58
N GLN A 133 -5.98 -5.00 7.33
CA GLN A 133 -6.00 -6.11 6.36
C GLN A 133 -4.78 -7.04 6.48
N LEU A 134 -3.77 -6.68 7.27
CA LEU A 134 -2.52 -7.45 7.35
C LEU A 134 -2.72 -8.90 7.80
N PRO A 135 -3.55 -9.24 8.82
CA PRO A 135 -3.77 -10.64 9.20
C PRO A 135 -4.27 -11.53 8.06
N GLN A 136 -5.13 -10.98 7.20
CA GLN A 136 -5.62 -11.70 6.02
C GLN A 136 -4.49 -11.96 5.02
N MET A 137 -3.63 -10.98 4.77
CA MET A 137 -2.51 -11.13 3.85
C MET A 137 -1.47 -12.11 4.38
N LEU A 138 -1.14 -12.03 5.67
CA LEU A 138 -0.24 -12.98 6.34
C LEU A 138 -0.78 -14.42 6.25
N SER A 139 -2.03 -14.62 6.63
CA SER A 139 -2.70 -15.91 6.51
C SER A 139 -2.72 -16.41 5.06
N GLY A 140 -2.94 -15.50 4.11
CA GLY A 140 -2.99 -15.77 2.68
C GLY A 140 -1.67 -16.28 2.08
N VAL A 141 -0.52 -15.95 2.68
CA VAL A 141 0.79 -16.49 2.29
C VAL A 141 1.26 -17.66 3.17
N GLY A 142 0.44 -18.07 4.15
CA GLY A 142 0.70 -19.22 5.02
C GLY A 142 1.35 -18.90 6.36
N ILE A 143 1.45 -17.64 6.74
CA ILE A 143 1.85 -17.22 8.09
C ILE A 143 0.75 -17.59 9.08
N ARG A 144 1.12 -18.15 10.21
CA ARG A 144 0.20 -18.64 11.24
C ARG A 144 0.49 -18.08 12.62
N TYR A 145 1.68 -17.54 12.83
CA TYR A 145 2.18 -17.02 14.09
C TYR A 145 2.68 -15.60 13.91
N ALA A 146 2.51 -14.76 14.93
CA ALA A 146 3.04 -13.41 14.89
C ALA A 146 3.55 -12.93 16.24
N SER A 147 4.41 -11.93 16.22
CA SER A 147 4.75 -11.08 17.37
C SER A 147 4.48 -9.63 17.00
N LEU A 148 3.71 -8.93 17.84
CA LEU A 148 3.38 -7.51 17.68
C LEU A 148 4.26 -6.64 18.59
N PHE A 149 5.44 -7.08 18.87
CA PHE A 149 6.41 -6.28 19.58
C PHE A 149 7.65 -6.07 18.73
N PHE A 150 7.90 -4.82 18.39
CA PHE A 150 9.11 -4.39 17.74
C PHE A 150 10.07 -3.81 18.78
N GLN A 151 9.95 -2.57 19.17
CA GLN A 151 10.81 -1.91 20.15
C GLN A 151 10.04 -0.96 21.05
N TRP A 152 10.67 -0.46 22.12
CA TRP A 152 10.15 0.58 22.99
C TRP A 152 10.61 1.98 22.60
N THR A 153 10.79 2.22 21.32
CA THR A 153 11.22 3.50 20.83
C THR A 153 10.04 4.31 20.29
N TRP A 154 10.32 5.49 20.00
CA TRP A 154 9.44 6.61 19.69
C TRP A 154 8.84 6.56 18.26
N HIS A 155 9.37 5.74 17.39
CA HIS A 155 8.90 5.65 16.01
C HIS A 155 7.81 4.61 15.79
N THR A 156 7.83 3.56 16.58
CA THR A 156 7.02 2.38 16.28
C THR A 156 5.54 2.62 16.45
N PRO A 157 4.70 1.98 15.63
CA PRO A 157 3.28 1.91 15.87
C PRO A 157 3.01 1.37 17.27
N GLU A 158 2.37 2.15 18.11
CA GLU A 158 1.97 1.66 19.43
C GLU A 158 0.62 0.96 19.34
N LEU A 159 0.65 -0.35 19.53
CA LEU A 159 -0.53 -1.16 19.77
C LEU A 159 -0.87 -1.19 21.26
N PRO A 160 -2.15 -1.40 21.63
CA PRO A 160 -2.52 -1.62 23.01
C PRO A 160 -1.73 -2.76 23.63
N ARG A 161 -1.28 -2.55 24.89
CA ARG A 161 -0.66 -3.61 25.65
C ARG A 161 -1.70 -4.60 26.14
N GLU A 162 -1.40 -5.88 25.96
CA GLU A 162 -2.23 -6.98 26.41
C GLU A 162 -1.43 -7.86 27.38
N GLU A 163 -1.88 -7.95 28.62
CA GLU A 163 -1.23 -8.79 29.64
C GLU A 163 -1.70 -10.26 29.52
N LEU A 164 -1.54 -10.81 28.30
CA LEU A 164 -1.90 -12.17 27.92
C LEU A 164 -0.70 -12.87 27.31
N PRO A 165 -0.56 -14.19 27.49
CA PRO A 165 0.53 -14.94 26.86
C PRO A 165 0.37 -15.04 25.33
N ALA A 166 -0.85 -14.97 24.83
CA ALA A 166 -1.16 -14.96 23.40
C ALA A 166 -2.54 -14.32 23.14
N ILE A 167 -2.71 -13.85 21.93
CA ILE A 167 -3.98 -13.40 21.36
C ILE A 167 -4.23 -14.10 20.01
N TRP A 168 -5.49 -14.16 19.62
CA TRP A 168 -5.87 -14.37 18.22
C TRP A 168 -6.01 -12.99 17.60
N TRP A 169 -5.01 -12.59 16.83
CA TRP A 169 -5.08 -11.36 16.05
C TRP A 169 -5.99 -11.56 14.85
N GLU A 170 -7.14 -10.89 14.88
CA GLU A 170 -8.19 -11.01 13.87
C GLU A 170 -8.09 -9.86 12.87
N GLY A 171 -8.09 -10.20 11.59
CA GLY A 171 -8.28 -9.25 10.50
C GLY A 171 -9.74 -8.87 10.34
N VAL A 172 -10.00 -7.80 9.61
CA VAL A 172 -11.36 -7.31 9.32
C VAL A 172 -12.22 -8.31 8.53
N ASP A 173 -11.59 -9.26 7.84
CA ASP A 173 -12.26 -10.37 7.14
C ASP A 173 -12.52 -11.61 8.02
N GLY A 174 -12.12 -11.57 9.28
CA GLY A 174 -12.17 -12.67 10.23
C GLY A 174 -11.02 -13.69 10.13
N SER A 175 -10.00 -13.42 9.32
CA SER A 175 -8.75 -14.21 9.33
C SER A 175 -8.05 -14.07 10.67
N ARG A 176 -7.36 -15.14 11.12
CA ARG A 176 -6.73 -15.20 12.45
C ARG A 176 -5.29 -15.63 12.37
N VAL A 177 -4.45 -14.94 13.15
CA VAL A 177 -3.05 -15.31 13.37
C VAL A 177 -2.83 -15.45 14.88
N LEU A 178 -2.21 -16.55 15.32
CA LEU A 178 -1.88 -16.75 16.72
C LEU A 178 -0.66 -15.90 17.07
N THR A 179 -0.79 -15.00 18.03
CA THR A 179 0.08 -13.84 18.15
C THR A 179 0.54 -13.60 19.57
N ALA A 180 1.83 -13.34 19.76
CA ALA A 180 2.37 -12.73 20.97
C ALA A 180 2.06 -11.23 20.94
N PRO A 181 1.26 -10.72 21.87
CA PRO A 181 0.88 -9.32 21.89
C PRO A 181 2.02 -8.44 22.40
N ARG A 182 1.89 -7.14 22.20
CA ARG A 182 2.69 -6.16 22.92
C ARG A 182 2.31 -6.21 24.41
N SER A 183 3.29 -6.44 25.27
CA SER A 183 3.07 -6.62 26.71
C SER A 183 4.24 -6.07 27.54
N ALA A 184 4.08 -5.97 28.84
CA ALA A 184 5.15 -5.58 29.74
C ALA A 184 6.26 -6.66 29.88
N LEU A 185 6.09 -7.85 29.31
CA LEU A 185 7.11 -8.90 29.23
C LEU A 185 7.92 -8.87 27.93
N ASN A 186 7.75 -7.85 27.11
CA ASN A 186 8.61 -7.61 25.97
C ASN A 186 9.87 -6.87 26.39
N LEU A 187 10.99 -7.25 25.77
CA LEU A 187 12.28 -6.61 25.99
C LEU A 187 12.78 -6.01 24.70
N HIS A 188 13.26 -4.79 24.79
CA HIS A 188 14.11 -4.18 23.79
C HIS A 188 15.58 -4.56 24.07
N GLN A 189 16.44 -4.39 23.12
CA GLN A 189 17.83 -4.85 23.09
C GLN A 189 18.75 -4.43 24.28
N TRP A 190 18.35 -3.47 25.08
CA TRP A 190 19.21 -2.91 26.10
C TRP A 190 19.24 -3.74 27.40
N PRO A 191 20.44 -3.96 27.94
CA PRO A 191 20.67 -4.82 29.10
C PRO A 191 19.93 -4.46 30.37
N GLU A 192 19.70 -3.20 30.61
CA GLU A 192 19.09 -2.69 31.83
C GLU A 192 17.64 -3.16 32.04
N ASP A 193 16.97 -3.50 30.95
CA ASP A 193 15.56 -3.91 30.98
C ASP A 193 15.34 -5.26 31.66
N PHE A 194 16.33 -6.15 31.64
CA PHE A 194 16.20 -7.49 32.22
C PHE A 194 15.94 -7.50 33.71
N ALA A 195 16.64 -6.68 34.48
CA ALA A 195 16.55 -6.71 35.95
C ALA A 195 15.16 -6.32 36.44
N GLY A 196 14.57 -5.28 35.86
CA GLY A 196 13.21 -4.81 36.20
C GLY A 196 12.14 -5.84 35.83
N LEU A 197 12.30 -6.49 34.68
CA LEU A 197 11.34 -7.47 34.20
C LEU A 197 11.28 -8.73 35.07
N LEU A 198 12.40 -9.20 35.62
CA LEU A 198 12.45 -10.39 36.44
C LEU A 198 11.72 -10.25 37.78
N ASP A 199 11.48 -9.04 38.24
CA ASP A 199 10.70 -8.72 39.43
C ASP A 199 9.21 -8.44 39.13
N SER A 200 8.82 -8.48 37.85
CA SER A 200 7.44 -8.27 37.43
C SER A 200 6.51 -9.34 38.03
N PRO A 201 5.40 -8.94 38.65
CA PRO A 201 4.40 -9.89 39.11
C PRO A 201 3.78 -10.72 38.00
N LEU A 202 3.75 -10.20 36.77
CA LEU A 202 3.20 -10.89 35.60
C LEU A 202 3.87 -12.23 35.32
N LEU A 203 5.17 -12.37 35.60
CA LEU A 203 5.89 -13.65 35.46
C LEU A 203 5.32 -14.77 36.36
N ARG A 204 4.61 -14.41 37.42
CA ARG A 204 3.93 -15.37 38.34
C ARG A 204 2.44 -15.50 38.07
N GLU A 205 1.83 -14.47 37.56
CA GLU A 205 0.38 -14.40 37.33
C GLU A 205 0.00 -14.95 35.94
N MET A 206 0.90 -14.86 34.97
CA MET A 206 0.65 -15.32 33.61
C MET A 206 0.69 -16.86 33.53
N PRO A 207 -0.32 -17.51 32.92
CA PRO A 207 -0.38 -18.97 32.82
C PRO A 207 0.82 -19.60 32.13
N VAL A 208 1.35 -18.93 31.11
CA VAL A 208 2.55 -19.34 30.35
C VAL A 208 3.46 -18.12 30.24
N PRO A 209 4.30 -17.84 31.26
CA PRO A 209 5.13 -16.66 31.24
C PRO A 209 6.22 -16.76 30.18
N GLY A 210 6.24 -15.80 29.28
CA GLY A 210 7.20 -15.73 28.19
C GLY A 210 7.81 -14.35 28.05
N ILE A 211 9.13 -14.32 27.87
CA ILE A 211 9.86 -13.13 27.47
C ILE A 211 10.03 -13.16 25.97
N THR A 212 9.58 -12.12 25.32
CA THR A 212 9.80 -11.88 23.89
C THR A 212 10.75 -10.70 23.77
N GLN A 213 11.93 -10.94 23.21
CA GLN A 213 12.96 -9.93 23.06
C GLN A 213 13.16 -9.58 21.60
N TRP A 214 13.09 -8.30 21.29
CA TRP A 214 13.50 -7.76 20.01
C TRP A 214 14.96 -7.31 20.08
N LEU A 215 15.74 -7.75 19.11
CA LEU A 215 17.17 -7.48 19.00
C LEU A 215 17.47 -6.92 17.62
N GLU A 216 18.48 -6.07 17.59
CA GLU A 216 19.14 -5.54 16.41
C GLU A 216 20.64 -5.77 16.61
N LEU A 217 21.07 -7.00 16.32
CA LEU A 217 22.43 -7.41 16.57
C LEU A 217 23.36 -6.87 15.50
N MET A 218 24.13 -5.87 15.86
CA MET A 218 25.09 -5.24 14.96
C MET A 218 26.44 -5.06 15.64
N PRO A 219 27.48 -5.76 15.18
CA PRO A 219 28.82 -5.67 15.79
C PRO A 219 29.45 -4.29 15.67
N SER A 220 28.96 -3.43 14.81
CA SER A 220 29.40 -2.05 14.58
C SER A 220 28.20 -1.25 14.04
N PRO A 221 27.96 -0.02 14.45
CA PRO A 221 28.78 0.82 15.36
C PRO A 221 28.62 0.48 16.85
N ASP A 222 29.42 1.12 17.69
CA ASP A 222 29.49 0.79 19.13
C ASP A 222 28.20 1.07 19.92
N TRP A 223 27.29 1.84 19.40
CA TRP A 223 26.01 2.14 20.03
C TRP A 223 24.92 1.07 19.78
N MET A 224 25.16 0.14 18.86
CA MET A 224 24.23 -0.95 18.58
C MET A 224 24.46 -2.14 19.51
N CYS A 225 23.43 -2.98 19.65
CA CYS A 225 23.48 -4.15 20.49
C CYS A 225 24.38 -5.25 19.88
N ARG A 226 25.13 -5.93 20.71
CA ARG A 226 25.97 -7.08 20.34
C ARG A 226 25.70 -8.24 21.28
N SER A 227 25.82 -9.45 20.76
CA SER A 227 25.62 -10.67 21.54
C SER A 227 26.49 -10.70 22.82
N GLU A 228 27.71 -10.18 22.75
CA GLU A 228 28.62 -10.10 23.91
C GLU A 228 28.08 -9.32 25.10
N LEU A 229 27.20 -8.31 24.84
CA LEU A 229 26.58 -7.51 25.89
C LEU A 229 25.39 -8.23 26.54
N LEU A 230 24.72 -9.09 25.80
CA LEU A 230 23.51 -9.81 26.23
C LEU A 230 23.83 -11.16 26.88
N LEU A 231 24.89 -11.83 26.46
CA LEU A 231 25.29 -13.16 26.96
C LEU A 231 25.42 -13.24 28.50
N PRO A 232 26.07 -12.27 29.18
CA PRO A 232 26.18 -12.29 30.63
C PRO A 232 24.83 -12.23 31.35
N GLN A 233 23.89 -11.48 30.81
CA GLN A 233 22.56 -11.29 31.40
C GLN A 233 21.69 -12.53 31.18
N LEU A 234 21.74 -13.09 29.98
CA LEU A 234 21.07 -14.36 29.72
C LEU A 234 21.64 -15.49 30.59
N GLN A 235 22.93 -15.46 30.84
CA GLN A 235 23.54 -16.41 31.80
C GLN A 235 23.03 -16.16 33.22
N ALA A 236 22.95 -14.92 33.66
CA ALA A 236 22.41 -14.59 34.98
C ALA A 236 20.94 -15.05 35.12
N LEU A 237 20.15 -14.91 34.07
CA LEU A 237 18.77 -15.42 34.03
C LEU A 237 18.74 -16.96 34.10
N LYS A 238 19.62 -17.66 33.41
CA LYS A 238 19.76 -19.16 33.54
C LYS A 238 20.08 -19.60 34.93
N ASP A 239 20.91 -18.84 35.64
CA ASP A 239 21.40 -19.15 36.99
C ASP A 239 20.42 -18.70 38.07
N ASP A 240 19.36 -17.95 37.75
CA ASP A 240 18.34 -17.48 38.70
C ASP A 240 17.53 -18.65 39.23
N PRO A 241 17.56 -18.90 40.56
CA PRO A 241 16.89 -20.06 41.15
C PRO A 241 15.34 -19.98 41.09
N ARG A 242 14.81 -18.82 40.79
CA ARG A 242 13.34 -18.60 40.70
C ARG A 242 12.76 -19.21 39.45
N PHE A 243 13.56 -19.32 38.37
CA PHE A 243 13.08 -19.68 37.06
C PHE A 243 13.68 -20.98 36.53
N ASP A 244 12.89 -21.70 35.73
CA ASP A 244 13.31 -22.78 34.84
C ASP A 244 13.26 -22.23 33.41
N LEU A 245 14.39 -21.63 32.95
CA LEU A 245 14.48 -20.98 31.68
C LEU A 245 14.47 -21.99 30.53
N ARG A 246 13.57 -21.76 29.58
CA ARG A 246 13.39 -22.60 28.39
C ARG A 246 13.48 -21.78 27.12
N PHE A 247 14.42 -22.13 26.27
CA PHE A 247 14.59 -21.52 24.98
C PHE A 247 13.66 -22.16 23.94
N VAL A 248 12.82 -21.36 23.33
CA VAL A 248 11.80 -21.79 22.38
C VAL A 248 11.76 -20.87 21.17
N THR A 249 11.26 -21.38 20.04
CA THR A 249 10.84 -20.51 18.94
C THR A 249 9.49 -19.88 19.26
N LEU A 250 9.13 -18.83 18.56
CA LEU A 250 7.83 -18.16 18.73
C LEU A 250 6.65 -19.11 18.49
N PRO A 251 6.64 -19.94 17.42
CA PRO A 251 5.61 -20.96 17.27
C PRO A 251 5.55 -21.97 18.42
N GLU A 252 6.70 -22.44 18.92
CA GLU A 252 6.73 -23.37 20.07
C GLU A 252 6.10 -22.71 21.30
N TYR A 253 6.42 -21.45 21.58
CA TYR A 253 5.83 -20.68 22.68
C TYR A 253 4.32 -20.49 22.50
N LEU A 254 3.92 -20.02 21.32
CA LEU A 254 2.51 -19.72 21.05
C LEU A 254 1.63 -20.97 21.07
N GLU A 255 2.14 -22.12 20.67
CA GLU A 255 1.38 -23.39 20.79
C GLU A 255 1.14 -23.76 22.26
N LEU A 256 2.08 -23.49 23.17
CA LEU A 256 1.89 -23.67 24.62
C LEU A 256 0.85 -22.69 25.17
N ALA A 257 0.82 -21.48 24.64
CA ALA A 257 -0.06 -20.40 25.08
C ALA A 257 -1.46 -20.42 24.40
N ARG A 258 -1.66 -21.25 23.38
CA ARG A 258 -2.83 -21.26 22.48
C ARG A 258 -4.17 -21.29 23.22
N GLU A 259 -4.30 -22.10 24.28
CA GLU A 259 -5.54 -22.24 25.03
C GLU A 259 -5.91 -20.99 25.84
N HIS A 260 -4.95 -20.10 26.05
CA HIS A 260 -5.14 -18.83 26.75
C HIS A 260 -5.35 -17.65 25.81
N ALA A 261 -5.27 -17.87 24.49
CA ALA A 261 -5.39 -16.82 23.49
C ALA A 261 -6.82 -16.27 23.41
N GLN A 262 -6.94 -14.95 23.44
CA GLN A 262 -8.21 -14.24 23.30
C GLN A 262 -8.23 -13.47 21.95
N PRO A 263 -9.41 -13.32 21.30
CA PRO A 263 -9.52 -12.59 20.05
C PRO A 263 -9.29 -11.09 20.28
N ARG A 264 -8.55 -10.49 19.35
CA ARG A 264 -8.33 -9.03 19.25
C ARG A 264 -8.36 -8.61 17.79
N CYS A 265 -9.20 -7.62 17.50
CA CYS A 265 -9.23 -6.96 16.20
C CYS A 265 -8.79 -5.51 16.40
N TYR A 266 -7.67 -5.15 15.80
CA TYR A 266 -7.16 -3.79 15.84
C TYR A 266 -7.54 -3.04 14.57
N THR A 267 -7.93 -1.78 14.75
CA THR A 267 -8.28 -0.85 13.67
C THR A 267 -7.22 0.23 13.54
N MET A 268 -7.34 1.08 12.54
CA MET A 268 -6.44 2.23 12.36
C MET A 268 -6.46 3.21 13.53
N ASP A 269 -7.54 3.23 14.27
CA ASP A 269 -7.66 4.11 15.43
C ASP A 269 -6.99 3.56 16.69
N ASP A 270 -6.64 2.27 16.69
CA ASP A 270 -5.96 1.63 17.82
C ASP A 270 -4.43 1.76 17.71
N VAL A 271 -3.93 2.19 16.56
CA VAL A 271 -2.51 2.22 16.23
C VAL A 271 -2.03 3.66 16.11
N PHE A 272 -0.93 3.93 16.76
CA PHE A 272 -0.22 5.16 16.59
C PHE A 272 0.78 5.06 15.42
N HIS A 273 0.68 5.98 14.47
CA HIS A 273 1.66 6.14 13.40
C HIS A 273 2.33 7.50 13.58
N GLY A 274 3.54 7.48 14.16
CA GLY A 274 4.07 8.67 14.78
C GLY A 274 4.64 9.70 13.87
N MET A 275 5.42 9.33 12.94
CA MET A 275 6.32 10.29 12.32
C MET A 275 5.94 10.60 10.89
N SER A 276 6.69 11.39 10.24
CA SER A 276 6.69 11.68 8.80
C SER A 276 5.34 11.82 8.09
N LEU A 277 4.25 12.10 8.80
CA LEU A 277 2.96 12.40 8.17
C LEU A 277 3.03 13.75 7.43
N GLY A 278 2.98 13.70 6.11
CA GLY A 278 2.96 14.88 5.25
C GLY A 278 4.33 15.48 4.95
N LYS A 279 5.43 14.84 5.37
CA LYS A 279 6.80 15.29 5.08
C LYS A 279 7.01 15.40 3.57
N ASN A 280 7.53 16.56 3.13
CA ASN A 280 7.67 16.89 1.70
C ASN A 280 6.40 16.63 0.86
N GLY A 281 5.20 16.71 1.47
CA GLY A 281 3.93 16.37 0.83
C GLY A 281 3.80 14.88 0.51
N ASP A 282 4.40 14.02 1.32
CA ASP A 282 4.48 12.57 1.13
C ASP A 282 5.05 12.17 -0.23
N LEU A 283 6.11 12.82 -0.65
CA LEU A 283 6.66 12.68 -2.00
C LEU A 283 6.98 11.22 -2.37
N PHE A 284 7.63 10.47 -1.49
CA PHE A 284 7.98 9.07 -1.76
C PHE A 284 6.75 8.16 -1.77
N ARG A 285 5.80 8.38 -0.88
CA ARG A 285 4.50 7.66 -0.89
C ARG A 285 3.71 7.93 -2.16
N ARG A 286 3.84 9.13 -2.71
CA ARG A 286 3.24 9.48 -4.01
C ARG A 286 3.95 8.79 -5.16
N PHE A 287 5.28 8.67 -5.14
CA PHE A 287 6.01 7.83 -6.10
C PHE A 287 5.63 6.36 -5.98
N SER A 288 5.50 5.85 -4.76
CA SER A 288 5.02 4.48 -4.51
C SER A 288 3.65 4.23 -5.14
N ARG A 289 2.69 5.13 -4.90
CA ARG A 289 1.35 5.03 -5.52
C ARG A 289 1.42 5.06 -7.04
N ALA A 290 2.17 6.00 -7.61
CA ALA A 290 2.31 6.11 -9.05
C ALA A 290 2.98 4.88 -9.67
N GLY A 291 3.98 4.31 -9.01
CA GLY A 291 4.64 3.07 -9.42
C GLY A 291 3.69 1.88 -9.44
N GLU A 292 2.95 1.64 -8.34
CA GLU A 292 1.93 0.57 -8.29
C GLU A 292 0.89 0.71 -9.40
N GLU A 293 0.33 1.91 -9.57
CA GLU A 293 -0.68 2.20 -10.59
C GLU A 293 -0.16 1.97 -12.00
N ALA A 294 1.08 2.35 -12.25
CA ALA A 294 1.72 2.14 -13.54
C ALA A 294 1.97 0.66 -13.82
N ILE A 295 2.44 -0.10 -12.84
CA ILE A 295 2.65 -1.54 -12.99
C ILE A 295 1.33 -2.26 -13.22
N LEU A 296 0.30 -1.99 -12.44
CA LEU A 296 -1.02 -2.62 -12.59
C LEU A 296 -1.65 -2.33 -13.94
N ALA A 297 -1.50 -1.11 -14.47
CA ALA A 297 -1.94 -0.77 -15.81
C ALA A 297 -1.13 -1.51 -16.89
N ALA A 298 0.18 -1.62 -16.72
CA ALA A 298 1.07 -2.36 -17.62
C ALA A 298 0.74 -3.87 -17.63
N GLU A 299 0.54 -4.45 -16.45
CA GLU A 299 0.16 -5.86 -16.27
C GLU A 299 -1.17 -6.16 -16.96
N SER A 300 -2.22 -5.40 -16.64
CA SER A 300 -3.57 -5.65 -17.16
C SER A 300 -3.66 -5.45 -18.67
N LEU A 301 -3.01 -4.43 -19.20
CA LEU A 301 -2.94 -4.21 -20.66
C LEU A 301 -2.17 -5.32 -21.36
N SER A 302 -1.03 -5.75 -20.81
CA SER A 302 -0.22 -6.83 -21.37
C SER A 302 -0.94 -8.19 -21.27
N ALA A 303 -1.65 -8.44 -20.17
CA ALA A 303 -2.48 -9.63 -19.99
C ALA A 303 -3.63 -9.67 -21.01
N MET A 304 -4.33 -8.56 -21.21
CA MET A 304 -5.37 -8.43 -22.24
C MET A 304 -4.81 -8.68 -23.64
N MET A 305 -3.66 -8.10 -23.97
CA MET A 305 -3.02 -8.31 -25.27
C MET A 305 -2.65 -9.78 -25.49
N GLY A 306 -2.27 -10.49 -24.44
CA GLY A 306 -1.99 -11.93 -24.49
C GLY A 306 -3.20 -12.79 -24.91
N LEU A 307 -4.42 -12.33 -24.63
CA LEU A 307 -5.67 -13.02 -25.02
C LEU A 307 -5.90 -13.02 -26.54
N PHE A 308 -5.41 -12.01 -27.24
CA PHE A 308 -5.59 -11.90 -28.67
C PHE A 308 -4.64 -12.78 -29.51
N GLY A 309 -3.75 -13.53 -28.85
CA GLY A 309 -2.75 -14.36 -29.51
C GLY A 309 -1.71 -13.51 -30.25
N ARG A 310 -0.84 -14.22 -31.00
CA ARG A 310 0.26 -13.57 -31.70
C ARG A 310 0.10 -13.73 -33.18
N PRO A 311 -0.08 -12.67 -33.94
CA PRO A 311 0.24 -12.73 -35.35
C PRO A 311 1.76 -12.82 -35.49
N TYR A 312 2.24 -13.93 -36.00
CA TYR A 312 3.63 -13.99 -36.51
C TYR A 312 3.84 -12.96 -37.62
N PRO A 313 4.91 -12.18 -37.63
CA PRO A 313 6.14 -12.26 -36.81
C PRO A 313 6.19 -11.37 -35.58
N HIS A 314 5.08 -10.83 -35.14
CA HIS A 314 5.07 -9.91 -34.01
C HIS A 314 5.01 -10.71 -32.71
N TRP A 315 6.13 -10.71 -32.00
CA TRP A 315 6.29 -11.42 -30.73
C TRP A 315 5.71 -10.60 -29.59
N ASP A 316 4.43 -10.73 -29.33
CA ASP A 316 3.82 -10.23 -28.10
C ASP A 316 4.24 -11.15 -26.96
N VAL A 317 5.43 -11.02 -26.49
CA VAL A 317 5.86 -11.70 -25.27
C VAL A 317 5.30 -10.92 -24.10
N TYR A 318 4.67 -11.62 -23.16
CA TYR A 318 4.32 -10.97 -21.89
C TYR A 318 5.62 -10.46 -21.25
N PRO A 319 5.70 -9.18 -20.86
CA PRO A 319 6.95 -8.54 -20.45
C PRO A 319 7.31 -8.92 -19.01
N THR A 320 7.54 -10.21 -18.79
CA THR A 320 7.77 -10.80 -17.46
C THR A 320 8.94 -10.12 -16.77
N TRP A 321 10.08 -10.00 -17.45
CA TRP A 321 11.28 -9.46 -16.83
C TRP A 321 11.09 -7.99 -16.41
N GLU A 322 10.56 -7.17 -17.28
CA GLU A 322 10.36 -5.75 -17.02
C GLU A 322 9.36 -5.53 -15.85
N LEU A 323 8.31 -6.34 -15.80
CA LEU A 323 7.30 -6.23 -14.74
C LEU A 323 7.80 -6.78 -13.40
N GLU A 324 8.51 -7.90 -13.39
CA GLU A 324 9.14 -8.44 -12.18
C GLU A 324 10.17 -7.47 -11.60
N GLU A 325 11.01 -6.87 -12.45
CA GLU A 325 11.97 -5.87 -12.02
C GLU A 325 11.29 -4.60 -11.52
N ALA A 326 10.22 -4.15 -12.21
CA ALA A 326 9.45 -3.00 -11.75
C ALA A 326 8.84 -3.23 -10.36
N TRP A 327 8.30 -4.43 -10.09
CA TRP A 327 7.81 -4.79 -8.78
C TRP A 327 8.92 -4.83 -7.73
N ARG A 328 10.06 -5.48 -8.01
CA ARG A 328 11.18 -5.56 -7.06
C ARG A 328 11.72 -4.19 -6.66
N GLU A 329 11.89 -3.32 -7.64
CA GLU A 329 12.30 -1.93 -7.38
C GLU A 329 11.27 -1.18 -6.55
N LEU A 330 9.98 -1.31 -6.89
CA LEU A 330 8.91 -0.70 -6.11
C LEU A 330 8.87 -1.21 -4.68
N LEU A 331 8.88 -2.53 -4.50
CA LEU A 331 8.73 -3.17 -3.19
C LEU A 331 9.95 -2.90 -2.29
N SER A 332 11.16 -2.84 -2.84
CA SER A 332 12.35 -2.46 -2.05
C SER A 332 12.33 -0.99 -1.66
N ALA A 333 11.86 -0.11 -2.57
CA ALA A 333 11.76 1.32 -2.28
C ALA A 333 10.69 1.66 -1.23
N GLN A 334 9.70 0.81 -1.04
CA GLN A 334 8.66 0.95 -0.01
C GLN A 334 9.15 0.64 1.42
N HIS A 335 10.44 0.45 1.59
CA HIS A 335 11.03 0.28 2.91
C HIS A 335 10.66 1.45 3.83
N HIS A 336 10.35 1.14 5.09
CA HIS A 336 9.86 2.14 6.06
C HIS A 336 10.83 3.30 6.26
N ASP A 337 12.13 3.07 6.27
CA ASP A 337 13.13 4.13 6.42
C ASP A 337 13.23 5.06 5.20
N ASN A 338 12.87 4.60 4.01
CA ASN A 338 12.74 5.51 2.88
C ASN A 338 11.59 6.50 3.07
N ASP A 339 10.53 6.08 3.74
CA ASP A 339 9.37 6.93 4.02
C ASP A 339 9.59 7.85 5.23
N GLU A 340 10.40 7.41 6.18
CA GLU A 340 10.64 8.10 7.43
C GLU A 340 11.90 8.96 7.38
N CYS A 341 13.02 8.36 6.97
CA CYS A 341 14.33 9.00 6.90
C CYS A 341 14.59 9.46 5.46
N GLU A 342 13.85 10.41 4.96
CA GLU A 342 13.96 10.89 3.58
C GLU A 342 15.32 11.50 3.23
N GLY A 343 16.25 11.67 4.17
CA GLY A 343 17.58 12.19 3.94
C GLY A 343 18.49 11.23 3.19
N LEU A 344 19.11 10.36 3.94
CA LEU A 344 20.09 9.43 3.38
C LEU A 344 19.41 8.31 2.58
N CYS A 345 18.43 7.65 3.19
CA CYS A 345 17.74 6.51 2.59
C CYS A 345 16.79 6.93 1.48
N GLY A 346 16.19 8.12 1.58
CA GLY A 346 15.27 8.65 0.61
C GLY A 346 15.86 8.80 -0.79
N HIS A 347 17.15 9.11 -0.92
CA HIS A 347 17.80 9.16 -2.23
C HIS A 347 17.85 7.78 -2.89
N VAL A 348 18.10 6.73 -2.13
CA VAL A 348 18.10 5.34 -2.61
C VAL A 348 16.69 4.93 -3.02
N GLY A 349 15.71 5.16 -2.16
CA GLY A 349 14.31 4.88 -2.44
C GLY A 349 13.79 5.60 -3.67
N LYS A 350 14.08 6.90 -3.80
CA LYS A 350 13.71 7.70 -4.98
C LYS A 350 14.21 7.09 -6.27
N PHE A 351 15.46 6.66 -6.31
CA PHE A 351 16.05 6.05 -7.49
C PHE A 351 15.31 4.77 -7.91
N SER A 352 15.00 3.92 -6.95
CA SER A 352 14.24 2.69 -7.20
C SER A 352 12.79 2.97 -7.62
N TYR A 353 12.13 3.95 -7.03
CA TYR A 353 10.79 4.40 -7.47
C TYR A 353 10.81 4.90 -8.93
N GLU A 354 11.77 5.76 -9.27
CA GLU A 354 11.90 6.28 -10.63
C GLU A 354 12.18 5.17 -11.65
N ARG A 355 13.00 4.19 -11.30
CA ARG A 355 13.29 3.03 -12.13
C ARG A 355 12.06 2.14 -12.32
N SER A 356 11.35 1.83 -11.27
CA SER A 356 10.10 1.08 -11.31
C SER A 356 9.08 1.73 -12.23
N LEU A 357 8.84 3.03 -12.05
CA LEU A 357 7.91 3.81 -12.87
C LEU A 357 8.34 3.86 -14.34
N SER A 358 9.64 3.98 -14.61
CA SER A 358 10.18 4.00 -15.98
C SER A 358 9.93 2.66 -16.69
N LEU A 359 10.23 1.53 -16.05
CA LEU A 359 9.98 0.20 -16.58
C LEU A 359 8.50 -0.04 -16.89
N ALA A 360 7.63 0.28 -15.94
CA ALA A 360 6.19 0.13 -16.10
C ALA A 360 5.65 1.03 -17.24
N SER A 361 6.11 2.26 -17.32
CA SER A 361 5.70 3.22 -18.37
C SER A 361 6.15 2.77 -19.76
N GLU A 362 7.34 2.20 -19.88
CA GLU A 362 7.81 1.63 -21.16
C GLU A 362 6.93 0.47 -21.62
N VAL A 363 6.59 -0.45 -20.71
CA VAL A 363 5.68 -1.55 -21.00
C VAL A 363 4.30 -1.04 -21.42
N GLN A 364 3.74 -0.07 -20.70
CA GLN A 364 2.46 0.55 -21.06
C GLN A 364 2.48 1.15 -22.45
N GLN A 365 3.49 1.98 -22.76
CA GLN A 365 3.61 2.63 -24.05
C GLN A 365 3.78 1.63 -25.20
N ARG A 366 4.57 0.57 -24.98
CA ARG A 366 4.74 -0.51 -25.95
C ARG A 366 3.43 -1.23 -26.21
N ALA A 367 2.73 -1.64 -25.16
CA ALA A 367 1.47 -2.36 -25.27
C ALA A 367 0.36 -1.50 -25.88
N MET A 368 0.25 -0.22 -25.51
CA MET A 368 -0.71 0.73 -26.13
C MET A 368 -0.44 0.92 -27.61
N ARG A 369 0.81 1.06 -28.03
CA ARG A 369 1.15 1.16 -29.47
C ARG A 369 0.79 -0.11 -30.24
N LEU A 370 0.99 -1.29 -29.63
CA LEU A 370 0.61 -2.56 -30.24
C LEU A 370 -0.91 -2.68 -30.33
N LEU A 371 -1.64 -2.33 -29.28
CA LEU A 371 -3.10 -2.29 -29.29
C LEU A 371 -3.63 -1.36 -30.39
N ALA A 372 -3.16 -0.13 -30.42
CA ALA A 372 -3.59 0.89 -31.39
C ALA A 372 -3.36 0.46 -32.84
N LYS A 373 -2.26 -0.27 -33.13
CA LYS A 373 -1.98 -0.83 -34.46
C LYS A 373 -2.90 -1.99 -34.85
N ARG A 374 -3.42 -2.74 -33.90
CA ARG A 374 -4.29 -3.90 -34.14
C ARG A 374 -5.76 -3.56 -34.15
N VAL A 375 -6.16 -2.48 -33.49
CA VAL A 375 -7.58 -2.04 -33.49
C VAL A 375 -7.88 -1.37 -34.82
N SER A 376 -8.90 -1.86 -35.50
CA SER A 376 -9.36 -1.24 -36.75
C SER A 376 -9.89 0.17 -36.49
N GLY A 377 -9.42 1.14 -37.22
CA GLY A 377 -9.84 2.53 -37.05
C GLY A 377 -9.50 3.41 -38.22
N GLU A 378 -10.27 4.50 -38.34
CA GLU A 378 -10.01 5.56 -39.33
C GLU A 378 -9.00 6.58 -38.77
N PRO A 379 -8.26 7.29 -39.64
CA PRO A 379 -7.36 8.35 -39.19
C PRO A 379 -8.09 9.42 -38.34
N GLY A 380 -7.46 9.78 -37.24
CA GLY A 380 -8.02 10.76 -36.29
C GLY A 380 -8.92 10.18 -35.19
N ARG A 381 -9.08 8.85 -35.15
CA ARG A 381 -9.71 8.17 -33.99
C ARG A 381 -8.66 7.79 -32.93
N MET A 382 -9.11 7.54 -31.71
CA MET A 382 -8.23 7.19 -30.60
C MET A 382 -8.72 5.91 -29.93
N VAL A 383 -7.80 5.05 -29.56
CA VAL A 383 -8.07 3.90 -28.69
C VAL A 383 -7.91 4.36 -27.24
N VAL A 384 -8.92 4.09 -26.45
CA VAL A 384 -8.97 4.43 -25.02
C VAL A 384 -9.01 3.15 -24.21
N TYR A 385 -8.01 2.91 -23.37
CA TYR A 385 -7.91 1.73 -22.51
C TYR A 385 -8.18 2.11 -21.07
N ASN A 386 -8.98 1.31 -20.38
CA ASN A 386 -9.30 1.45 -18.96
C ASN A 386 -8.45 0.45 -18.14
N PRO A 387 -7.53 0.92 -17.27
CA PRO A 387 -6.72 0.03 -16.42
C PRO A 387 -7.45 -0.44 -15.16
N LEU A 388 -8.76 -0.19 -15.04
CA LEU A 388 -9.57 -0.53 -13.87
C LEU A 388 -10.49 -1.72 -14.17
N GLY A 389 -10.77 -2.51 -13.13
CA GLY A 389 -11.57 -3.73 -13.21
C GLY A 389 -13.07 -3.52 -13.20
N TRP A 390 -13.56 -2.34 -13.57
CA TRP A 390 -14.98 -2.02 -13.78
C TRP A 390 -15.11 -1.02 -14.92
N GLU A 391 -16.29 -0.99 -15.51
CA GLU A 391 -16.60 -0.04 -16.56
C GLU A 391 -16.74 1.37 -15.96
N ARG A 392 -16.25 2.38 -16.68
CA ARG A 392 -16.40 3.79 -16.29
C ARG A 392 -16.66 4.70 -17.49
N THR A 393 -17.19 5.88 -17.20
CA THR A 393 -17.18 7.01 -18.14
C THR A 393 -15.95 7.85 -17.85
N ALA A 394 -15.18 8.17 -18.88
CA ALA A 394 -13.99 9.00 -18.77
C ALA A 394 -14.07 10.17 -19.77
N ALA A 395 -13.50 11.30 -19.37
CA ALA A 395 -13.33 12.42 -20.29
C ALA A 395 -11.95 12.32 -20.97
N VAL A 396 -11.95 12.35 -22.30
CA VAL A 396 -10.74 12.21 -23.11
C VAL A 396 -10.68 13.35 -24.12
N ALA A 397 -9.51 13.97 -24.23
CA ALA A 397 -9.28 14.98 -25.24
C ALA A 397 -9.22 14.31 -26.63
N SER A 398 -10.08 14.75 -27.55
CA SER A 398 -10.01 14.35 -28.96
C SER A 398 -8.76 14.94 -29.62
N PRO A 399 -8.38 14.50 -30.83
CA PRO A 399 -7.26 15.08 -31.57
C PRO A 399 -7.43 16.59 -31.86
N SER A 400 -8.66 17.10 -31.86
CA SER A 400 -8.95 18.54 -31.97
C SER A 400 -8.80 19.31 -30.65
N GLY A 401 -8.52 18.62 -29.53
CA GLY A 401 -8.43 19.21 -28.20
C GLY A 401 -9.77 19.34 -27.47
N GLU A 402 -10.89 18.94 -28.09
CA GLU A 402 -12.21 18.98 -27.45
C GLU A 402 -12.35 17.78 -26.50
N MET A 403 -12.83 18.03 -25.27
CA MET A 403 -13.10 16.98 -24.31
C MET A 403 -14.38 16.21 -24.66
N ARG A 404 -14.27 14.90 -24.74
CA ARG A 404 -15.35 13.98 -25.07
C ARG A 404 -15.53 12.96 -23.96
N LEU A 405 -16.79 12.60 -23.68
CA LEU A 405 -17.12 11.53 -22.75
C LEU A 405 -17.12 10.19 -23.50
N VAL A 406 -16.45 9.22 -22.91
CA VAL A 406 -16.35 7.88 -23.47
C VAL A 406 -16.56 6.82 -22.38
N ARG A 407 -17.38 5.83 -22.68
CA ARG A 407 -17.59 4.67 -21.81
C ARG A 407 -16.59 3.60 -22.14
N VAL A 408 -15.73 3.25 -21.17
CA VAL A 408 -14.61 2.34 -21.35
C VAL A 408 -14.80 1.11 -20.47
N PRO A 409 -14.76 -0.12 -21.04
CA PRO A 409 -15.03 -1.34 -20.29
C PRO A 409 -13.92 -1.71 -19.30
N SER A 410 -14.26 -2.64 -18.40
CA SER A 410 -13.36 -3.21 -17.39
C SER A 410 -12.10 -3.81 -18.02
N PHE A 411 -10.91 -3.38 -17.59
CA PHE A 411 -9.60 -3.81 -18.12
C PHE A 411 -9.51 -3.87 -19.64
N GLY A 412 -10.38 -3.12 -20.30
CA GLY A 412 -10.63 -3.21 -21.71
C GLY A 412 -10.47 -1.87 -22.42
N TYR A 413 -10.80 -1.86 -23.68
CA TYR A 413 -10.68 -0.68 -24.50
C TYR A 413 -11.91 -0.44 -25.36
N THR A 414 -12.03 0.81 -25.79
CA THR A 414 -12.97 1.24 -26.81
C THR A 414 -12.28 2.24 -27.75
N VAL A 415 -12.90 2.50 -28.89
CA VAL A 415 -12.47 3.54 -29.82
C VAL A 415 -13.32 4.79 -29.63
N LEU A 416 -12.67 5.93 -29.38
CA LEU A 416 -13.33 7.23 -29.32
C LEU A 416 -13.79 7.63 -30.70
N GLY A 417 -15.10 7.59 -30.92
CA GLY A 417 -15.74 8.00 -32.17
C GLY A 417 -15.96 9.52 -32.27
N SER A 418 -16.24 9.99 -33.48
CA SER A 418 -16.64 11.38 -33.72
C SER A 418 -18.03 11.73 -33.15
N ASP A 419 -18.83 10.72 -32.84
CA ASP A 419 -20.18 10.80 -32.28
C ASP A 419 -20.15 10.75 -30.72
N ALA A 420 -18.99 10.67 -30.09
CA ALA A 420 -18.89 10.72 -28.65
C ALA A 420 -19.41 12.06 -28.10
N GLU A 421 -20.08 12.00 -26.95
CA GLU A 421 -20.70 13.15 -26.32
C GLU A 421 -19.65 14.20 -25.91
N SER A 422 -19.90 15.47 -26.28
CA SER A 422 -19.05 16.58 -25.84
C SER A 422 -19.33 16.94 -24.40
N VAL A 423 -18.30 17.26 -23.63
CA VAL A 423 -18.47 17.82 -22.28
C VAL A 423 -19.12 19.20 -22.39
N PRO A 424 -20.26 19.44 -21.73
CA PRO A 424 -20.89 20.76 -21.73
C PRO A 424 -19.98 21.83 -21.12
N SER A 425 -19.85 22.97 -21.77
CA SER A 425 -19.08 24.09 -21.23
C SER A 425 -19.70 24.65 -19.96
N ALA A 426 -18.86 25.09 -19.02
CA ALA A 426 -19.31 25.78 -17.81
C ALA A 426 -19.81 27.19 -18.12
N VAL A 427 -20.89 27.61 -17.49
CA VAL A 427 -21.32 29.00 -17.45
C VAL A 427 -20.44 29.74 -16.44
N ILE A 428 -19.93 30.89 -16.85
CA ILE A 428 -19.01 31.68 -16.05
C ILE A 428 -19.65 33.01 -15.68
N GLU A 429 -19.74 33.28 -14.39
CA GLU A 429 -20.18 34.54 -13.82
C GLU A 429 -18.97 35.24 -13.18
N ASP A 430 -18.37 36.23 -13.86
CA ASP A 430 -17.15 36.91 -13.43
C ASP A 430 -17.47 38.34 -12.97
N GLY A 431 -17.82 38.48 -11.69
CA GLY A 431 -18.14 39.75 -11.03
C GLY A 431 -16.89 40.43 -10.44
N ALA A 432 -17.10 41.63 -9.85
CA ALA A 432 -16.02 42.40 -9.26
C ALA A 432 -15.38 41.72 -8.02
N THR A 433 -16.20 41.04 -7.21
CA THR A 433 -15.78 40.43 -5.94
C THR A 433 -15.77 38.91 -5.97
N LEU A 434 -16.59 38.29 -6.81
CA LEU A 434 -16.76 36.87 -6.90
C LEU A 434 -16.60 36.40 -8.35
N VAL A 435 -16.08 35.19 -8.51
CA VAL A 435 -16.12 34.46 -9.77
C VAL A 435 -16.73 33.08 -9.54
N THR A 436 -17.71 32.71 -10.37
CA THR A 436 -18.45 31.43 -10.25
C THR A 436 -18.36 30.64 -11.55
N LEU A 437 -18.04 29.37 -11.45
CA LEU A 437 -18.19 28.39 -12.52
C LEU A 437 -19.41 27.53 -12.21
N ARG A 438 -20.26 27.30 -13.22
CA ARG A 438 -21.49 26.51 -13.10
C ARG A 438 -21.66 25.54 -14.26
N ARG A 439 -22.00 24.30 -13.96
CA ARG A 439 -22.44 23.31 -14.92
C ARG A 439 -23.60 22.50 -14.32
N GLY A 440 -24.76 22.56 -14.95
CA GLY A 440 -25.96 21.94 -14.39
C GLY A 440 -26.33 22.49 -13.01
N ALA A 441 -26.47 21.59 -12.04
CA ALA A 441 -26.73 21.92 -10.64
C ALA A 441 -25.46 22.29 -9.84
N LEU A 442 -24.29 21.91 -10.34
CA LEU A 442 -23.02 22.17 -9.67
C LEU A 442 -22.51 23.58 -9.95
N SER A 443 -22.11 24.27 -8.91
CA SER A 443 -21.36 25.52 -9.04
C SER A 443 -20.31 25.66 -7.95
N VAL A 444 -19.18 26.30 -8.30
CA VAL A 444 -18.12 26.67 -7.38
C VAL A 444 -17.89 28.18 -7.46
N THR A 445 -17.81 28.83 -6.31
CA THR A 445 -17.61 30.27 -6.19
C THR A 445 -16.33 30.60 -5.46
N VAL A 446 -15.50 31.45 -6.06
CA VAL A 446 -14.26 31.96 -5.47
C VAL A 446 -14.44 33.43 -5.10
N ASP A 447 -14.11 33.80 -3.88
CA ASP A 447 -13.98 35.18 -3.40
C ASP A 447 -12.62 35.72 -3.83
N LYS A 448 -12.67 36.76 -4.69
CA LYS A 448 -11.45 37.37 -5.27
C LYS A 448 -10.61 38.15 -4.27
N ALA A 449 -11.25 38.75 -3.28
CA ALA A 449 -10.54 39.52 -2.27
C ALA A 449 -9.78 38.64 -1.28
N ARG A 450 -10.41 37.50 -0.90
CA ARG A 450 -9.81 36.53 0.03
C ARG A 450 -9.01 35.46 -0.68
N GLY A 451 -9.25 35.19 -1.97
CA GLY A 451 -8.62 34.12 -2.72
C GLY A 451 -9.00 32.75 -2.18
N VAL A 452 -10.25 32.52 -1.85
CA VAL A 452 -10.74 31.27 -1.26
C VAL A 452 -11.94 30.75 -2.05
N VAL A 453 -12.13 29.45 -2.02
CA VAL A 453 -13.38 28.85 -2.47
C VAL A 453 -14.42 29.05 -1.37
N SER A 454 -15.31 30.01 -1.59
CA SER A 454 -16.30 30.43 -0.60
C SER A 454 -17.52 29.52 -0.57
N GLN A 455 -17.87 28.85 -1.69
CA GLN A 455 -19.07 28.04 -1.77
C GLN A 455 -18.97 26.98 -2.86
N ILE A 456 -19.54 25.83 -2.58
CA ILE A 456 -19.85 24.75 -3.54
C ILE A 456 -21.35 24.45 -3.40
N ILE A 457 -22.11 24.63 -4.47
CA ILE A 457 -23.55 24.35 -4.52
C ILE A 457 -23.76 23.15 -5.45
N SER A 458 -24.60 22.23 -5.05
CA SER A 458 -25.01 21.06 -5.85
C SER A 458 -26.48 20.73 -5.57
N ALA A 459 -26.98 19.66 -6.18
CA ALA A 459 -28.33 19.16 -5.88
C ALA A 459 -28.48 18.75 -4.41
N GLU A 460 -27.42 18.14 -3.82
CA GLU A 460 -27.38 17.68 -2.42
C GLU A 460 -27.18 18.84 -1.44
N PHE A 461 -26.50 19.89 -1.90
CA PHE A 461 -26.19 21.09 -1.11
C PHE A 461 -26.74 22.37 -1.79
N PRO A 462 -28.06 22.55 -1.90
CA PRO A 462 -28.61 23.70 -2.60
C PRO A 462 -28.33 25.05 -1.93
N ASN A 463 -27.99 25.04 -0.65
CA ASN A 463 -27.57 26.23 0.11
C ASN A 463 -26.05 26.31 0.33
N GLY A 464 -25.30 25.38 -0.27
CA GLY A 464 -23.87 25.25 -0.21
C GLY A 464 -23.36 24.23 0.78
N ALA A 465 -22.20 23.63 0.46
CA ALA A 465 -21.57 22.54 1.22
C ALA A 465 -20.57 23.04 2.28
N LEU A 466 -19.99 24.23 2.06
CA LEU A 466 -18.92 24.76 2.92
C LEU A 466 -19.47 25.71 3.99
N ARG A 467 -18.83 25.70 5.16
CA ARG A 467 -19.12 26.67 6.20
C ARG A 467 -18.65 28.06 5.79
N PRO A 468 -19.45 29.12 5.96
CA PRO A 468 -19.07 30.49 5.57
C PRO A 468 -17.89 31.07 6.34
N ASP A 469 -17.69 30.63 7.59
CA ASP A 469 -16.60 31.06 8.48
C ASP A 469 -15.28 30.32 8.22
N ALA A 470 -15.33 29.19 7.52
CA ALA A 470 -14.17 28.37 7.20
C ALA A 470 -14.20 27.93 5.72
N PRO A 471 -13.94 28.87 4.78
CA PRO A 471 -13.91 28.58 3.36
C PRO A 471 -12.75 27.66 2.99
N LEU A 472 -12.87 26.93 1.90
CA LEU A 472 -11.82 26.04 1.41
C LEU A 472 -10.70 26.85 0.71
N CYS A 473 -9.52 26.30 0.66
CA CYS A 473 -8.32 26.94 0.11
C CYS A 473 -7.86 28.18 0.90
N ASP A 474 -8.28 28.33 2.14
CA ASP A 474 -7.69 29.30 3.05
C ASP A 474 -6.36 28.72 3.58
N LEU A 475 -5.28 29.00 2.82
CA LEU A 475 -3.99 28.41 3.05
C LEU A 475 -3.26 29.07 4.20
N GLN A 476 -2.70 28.25 5.07
CA GLN A 476 -1.88 28.66 6.19
C GLN A 476 -0.48 28.08 6.08
N MET A 477 0.50 28.86 6.45
CA MET A 477 1.88 28.42 6.65
C MET A 477 2.19 28.47 8.15
N THR A 478 2.41 27.31 8.76
CA THR A 478 2.81 27.26 10.17
C THR A 478 4.33 27.14 10.29
N ARG A 479 4.90 27.74 11.34
CA ARG A 479 6.30 27.58 11.74
C ARG A 479 6.35 27.48 13.26
N GLY A 480 6.57 26.26 13.77
CA GLY A 480 6.32 25.99 15.18
C GLY A 480 4.89 26.44 15.54
N ASP A 481 4.76 27.24 16.58
CA ASP A 481 3.46 27.75 17.06
C ASP A 481 2.95 28.96 16.26
N VAL A 482 3.72 29.46 15.32
CA VAL A 482 3.37 30.68 14.55
C VAL A 482 2.60 30.31 13.30
N VAL A 483 1.35 30.78 13.22
CA VAL A 483 0.53 30.67 12.01
C VAL A 483 0.71 31.96 11.18
N GLY A 484 1.24 31.81 9.97
CA GLY A 484 1.40 32.88 8.99
C GLY A 484 0.37 32.77 7.86
N HIS A 485 -0.06 33.92 7.39
CA HIS A 485 -0.91 34.04 6.22
C HIS A 485 -0.13 34.64 5.06
N PHE A 486 -0.54 34.33 3.85
CA PHE A 486 0.05 34.92 2.65
C PHE A 486 -0.37 36.41 2.52
N GLU A 487 0.58 37.26 2.17
CA GLU A 487 0.38 38.72 2.15
C GLU A 487 -0.32 39.22 0.91
N ARG A 488 -0.12 38.54 -0.22
CA ARG A 488 -0.70 38.92 -1.50
C ARG A 488 -1.57 37.79 -2.03
N VAL A 489 -2.72 38.21 -2.49
CA VAL A 489 -3.67 37.32 -3.16
C VAL A 489 -4.05 37.93 -4.51
N GLU A 490 -3.94 37.16 -5.55
CA GLU A 490 -4.40 37.50 -6.90
C GLU A 490 -5.28 36.37 -7.43
N VAL A 491 -6.43 36.74 -7.99
CA VAL A 491 -7.33 35.76 -8.59
C VAL A 491 -7.50 36.11 -10.07
N THR A 492 -7.09 35.20 -10.92
CA THR A 492 -7.21 35.29 -12.37
C THR A 492 -8.06 34.15 -12.94
N ARG A 493 -8.45 34.25 -14.20
CA ARG A 493 -9.21 33.21 -14.88
C ARG A 493 -8.71 33.02 -16.30
N ASP A 494 -8.55 31.79 -16.70
CA ASP A 494 -8.31 31.41 -18.10
C ASP A 494 -9.30 30.32 -18.52
N GLY A 495 -10.16 30.64 -19.50
CA GLY A 495 -11.23 29.75 -19.89
C GLY A 495 -12.13 29.36 -18.72
N GLU A 496 -12.27 28.05 -18.48
CA GLU A 496 -13.03 27.46 -17.37
C GLU A 496 -12.21 27.18 -16.13
N GLN A 497 -10.98 27.71 -16.05
CA GLN A 497 -10.10 27.54 -14.90
C GLN A 497 -9.91 28.87 -14.15
N ILE A 498 -10.12 28.84 -12.83
CA ILE A 498 -9.81 29.95 -11.93
C ILE A 498 -8.45 29.65 -11.28
N THR A 499 -7.57 30.63 -11.26
CA THR A 499 -6.26 30.52 -10.60
C THR A 499 -6.18 31.51 -9.44
N ILE A 500 -5.93 31.01 -8.24
CA ILE A 500 -5.68 31.78 -7.04
C ILE A 500 -4.16 31.73 -6.78
N THR A 501 -3.49 32.85 -6.86
CA THR A 501 -2.05 32.94 -6.55
C THR A 501 -1.87 33.64 -5.21
N ARG A 502 -1.11 33.01 -4.32
CA ARG A 502 -0.75 33.53 -3.00
C ARG A 502 0.76 33.66 -2.87
N SER A 503 1.23 34.76 -2.39
CA SER A 503 2.67 35.03 -2.20
C SER A 503 2.97 35.38 -0.75
N GLY A 504 3.96 34.76 -0.17
CA GLY A 504 4.46 34.99 1.17
C GLY A 504 5.65 35.98 1.20
N ARG A 505 6.03 36.47 2.36
CA ARG A 505 7.23 37.32 2.56
C ARG A 505 8.51 36.61 2.20
N ASP A 506 8.55 35.31 2.40
CA ASP A 506 9.75 34.48 2.23
C ASP A 506 9.97 34.05 0.79
N GLY A 507 9.18 34.58 -0.14
CA GLY A 507 9.28 34.19 -1.56
C GLY A 507 8.47 32.97 -1.94
N ALA A 508 7.80 32.32 -1.00
CA ALA A 508 6.91 31.19 -1.30
C ALA A 508 5.73 31.65 -2.17
N VAL A 509 5.45 30.92 -3.23
CA VAL A 509 4.30 31.16 -4.10
C VAL A 509 3.48 29.89 -4.17
N VAL A 510 2.20 30.01 -3.81
CA VAL A 510 1.24 28.89 -3.92
C VAL A 510 0.17 29.29 -4.93
N ARG A 511 -0.09 28.40 -5.89
CA ARG A 511 -1.18 28.55 -6.86
C ARG A 511 -2.21 27.46 -6.64
N VAL A 512 -3.47 27.86 -6.62
CA VAL A 512 -4.62 26.95 -6.54
C VAL A 512 -5.39 27.09 -7.83
N PHE A 513 -5.50 26.00 -8.57
CA PHE A 513 -6.30 25.93 -9.80
C PHE A 513 -7.63 25.30 -9.47
N VAL A 514 -8.73 25.96 -9.83
CA VAL A 514 -10.09 25.49 -9.56
C VAL A 514 -10.84 25.38 -10.90
N SER A 515 -11.42 24.20 -11.15
CA SER A 515 -12.23 23.92 -12.34
C SER A 515 -13.36 22.94 -12.00
N LEU A 516 -14.24 22.65 -12.94
CA LEU A 516 -15.24 21.59 -12.82
C LEU A 516 -14.76 20.33 -13.53
N ALA A 517 -14.88 19.18 -12.86
CA ALA A 517 -14.51 17.89 -13.45
C ALA A 517 -15.37 17.62 -14.70
N PRO A 518 -14.77 17.18 -15.81
CA PRO A 518 -15.50 17.04 -17.06
C PRO A 518 -16.49 15.87 -17.08
N GLU A 519 -16.20 14.76 -16.39
CA GLU A 519 -16.98 13.52 -16.43
C GLU A 519 -17.96 13.33 -15.26
N LEU A 520 -17.86 14.19 -14.25
CA LEU A 520 -18.59 14.04 -12.98
C LEU A 520 -19.00 15.41 -12.44
N ASP A 521 -20.11 15.48 -11.71
CA ASP A 521 -20.50 16.68 -10.96
C ASP A 521 -19.59 16.88 -9.73
N ALA A 522 -18.38 17.35 -9.99
CA ALA A 522 -17.33 17.56 -8.99
C ALA A 522 -16.49 18.80 -9.29
N VAL A 523 -15.81 19.30 -8.25
CA VAL A 523 -14.87 20.41 -8.34
C VAL A 523 -13.45 19.88 -8.27
N ASP A 524 -12.66 20.13 -9.30
CA ASP A 524 -11.24 19.84 -9.33
C ASP A 524 -10.43 21.00 -8.77
N ILE A 525 -9.50 20.67 -7.86
CA ILE A 525 -8.56 21.61 -7.26
C ILE A 525 -7.15 21.05 -7.41
N ARG A 526 -6.22 21.87 -7.89
CA ARG A 526 -4.80 21.52 -7.92
C ARG A 526 -4.02 22.59 -7.15
N TYR A 527 -3.21 22.12 -6.21
CA TYR A 527 -2.27 22.99 -5.50
C TYR A 527 -0.89 22.82 -6.10
N THR A 528 -0.24 23.93 -6.45
CA THR A 528 1.19 23.95 -6.73
C THR A 528 1.86 24.96 -5.81
N ALA A 529 3.03 24.62 -5.31
CA ALA A 529 3.84 25.52 -4.51
C ALA A 529 5.28 25.51 -4.99
N GLU A 530 5.93 26.65 -4.86
CA GLU A 530 7.35 26.88 -5.17
C GLU A 530 7.96 27.77 -4.08
N GLY A 531 9.23 27.54 -3.76
CA GLY A 531 9.96 28.35 -2.79
C GLY A 531 9.43 28.19 -1.36
N LEU A 532 8.94 26.99 -1.01
CA LEU A 532 8.55 26.69 0.36
C LEU A 532 9.78 26.84 1.27
N PRO A 533 9.64 27.51 2.41
CA PRO A 533 10.78 27.78 3.26
C PRO A 533 11.23 26.53 3.99
N ARG A 534 12.54 26.27 3.96
CA ARG A 534 13.16 25.34 4.88
C ARG A 534 13.13 25.95 6.28
N PRO A 535 12.58 25.30 7.30
CA PRO A 535 12.61 25.82 8.66
C PRO A 535 14.03 25.72 9.26
N ASP A 536 14.26 26.50 10.33
CA ASP A 536 15.44 26.31 11.15
C ASP A 536 15.43 24.89 11.77
N PRO A 537 16.60 24.32 12.08
CA PRO A 537 16.70 23.04 12.76
C PRO A 537 15.78 23.01 13.99
N TRP A 538 15.07 21.91 14.17
CA TRP A 538 14.13 21.67 15.27
C TRP A 538 12.83 22.49 15.24
N MET A 539 12.55 23.19 14.13
CA MET A 539 11.25 23.84 13.92
C MET A 539 10.47 23.13 12.82
N ARG A 540 9.24 22.79 13.13
CA ARG A 540 8.33 22.25 12.13
C ARG A 540 7.72 23.39 11.31
N ALA A 541 7.67 23.22 9.99
CA ALA A 541 6.91 24.09 9.10
C ALA A 541 5.90 23.26 8.30
N ALA A 542 4.68 23.76 8.15
CA ALA A 542 3.66 23.10 7.35
C ALA A 542 2.86 24.08 6.52
N LEU A 543 2.62 23.71 5.26
CA LEU A 543 1.58 24.28 4.41
C LEU A 543 0.32 23.45 4.58
N GLN A 544 -0.78 24.08 4.98
CA GLN A 544 -2.01 23.36 5.28
C GLN A 544 -3.26 24.11 4.78
N THR A 545 -4.34 23.35 4.62
CA THR A 545 -5.66 23.89 4.32
C THR A 545 -6.71 23.18 5.17
N THR A 546 -7.83 23.85 5.42
CA THR A 546 -8.92 23.32 6.24
C THR A 546 -10.15 23.09 5.39
N LEU A 547 -10.79 21.96 5.58
CA LEU A 547 -12.13 21.64 5.08
C LEU A 547 -13.12 21.69 6.25
N ALA A 548 -14.16 22.49 6.12
CA ALA A 548 -15.26 22.52 7.08
C ALA A 548 -16.58 22.54 6.33
N THR A 549 -17.39 21.52 6.55
CA THR A 549 -18.70 21.36 5.90
C THR A 549 -19.81 21.91 6.76
N VAL A 550 -20.98 22.14 6.13
CA VAL A 550 -22.20 22.55 6.85
C VAL A 550 -22.90 21.41 7.59
N LEU A 551 -22.33 20.20 7.56
CA LEU A 551 -22.92 19.01 8.17
C LEU A 551 -22.62 18.97 9.68
N PRO A 552 -23.60 19.11 10.58
CA PRO A 552 -23.32 19.29 12.00
C PRO A 552 -22.91 18.01 12.74
N ASN A 553 -23.28 16.84 12.23
CA ASN A 553 -23.04 15.53 12.84
C ASN A 553 -22.38 14.57 11.86
N ALA A 554 -21.48 15.08 11.04
CA ALA A 554 -20.83 14.27 10.04
C ALA A 554 -19.86 13.26 10.65
N ARG A 555 -19.76 12.13 9.98
CA ARG A 555 -18.73 11.14 10.18
C ARG A 555 -17.58 11.41 9.21
N LEU A 556 -16.39 11.01 9.58
CA LEU A 556 -15.23 11.03 8.71
C LEU A 556 -14.96 9.60 8.24
N ILE A 557 -14.90 9.43 6.94
CA ILE A 557 -14.61 8.13 6.32
C ILE A 557 -13.34 8.28 5.50
N HIS A 558 -12.41 7.35 5.67
CA HIS A 558 -11.13 7.33 4.99
C HIS A 558 -10.81 5.95 4.42
N ASP A 559 -9.87 5.92 3.50
CA ASP A 559 -9.36 4.67 2.96
C ASP A 559 -7.98 4.29 3.51
N GLN A 560 -7.69 3.02 3.40
CA GLN A 560 -6.46 2.35 3.74
C GLN A 560 -6.26 1.19 2.75
N PRO A 561 -5.13 0.47 2.77
CA PRO A 561 -4.89 -0.61 1.84
C PRO A 561 -6.05 -1.62 1.79
N TYR A 562 -6.80 -1.62 0.69
CA TYR A 562 -7.96 -2.47 0.44
C TYR A 562 -9.09 -2.38 1.48
N ALA A 563 -9.24 -1.26 2.13
CA ALA A 563 -10.34 -1.03 3.07
C ALA A 563 -10.79 0.43 3.07
N VAL A 564 -12.04 0.65 3.45
CA VAL A 564 -12.64 1.95 3.74
C VAL A 564 -13.31 1.84 5.10
N SER A 565 -13.04 2.77 5.99
CA SER A 565 -13.55 2.74 7.35
C SER A 565 -13.89 4.12 7.88
N GLU A 566 -14.64 4.16 8.96
CA GLU A 566 -14.92 5.39 9.69
C GLU A 566 -13.77 5.70 10.66
N VAL A 567 -13.34 6.96 10.72
CA VAL A 567 -12.44 7.46 11.75
C VAL A 567 -13.21 7.56 13.07
N LYS A 568 -12.75 6.91 14.12
CA LYS A 568 -13.41 6.92 15.44
C LYS A 568 -13.62 8.33 15.96
N ALA A 569 -14.70 8.51 16.70
CA ALA A 569 -14.99 9.78 17.36
C ALA A 569 -13.91 10.15 18.38
N GLU A 570 -13.69 11.44 18.55
CA GLU A 570 -12.73 11.97 19.51
C GLU A 570 -13.00 11.41 20.94
N GLY A 571 -11.94 11.03 21.63
CA GLY A 571 -12.01 10.44 22.97
C GLY A 571 -12.37 8.96 23.04
N THR A 572 -12.66 8.31 21.92
CA THR A 572 -13.00 6.87 21.88
C THR A 572 -11.81 5.98 21.52
N TYR A 573 -10.68 6.53 21.15
CA TYR A 573 -9.48 5.80 20.77
C TYR A 573 -8.31 6.15 21.67
N LEU A 574 -7.33 5.27 21.65
CA LEU A 574 -6.12 5.44 22.43
C LEU A 574 -5.39 6.71 22.05
N ARG A 575 -4.70 7.28 23.02
CA ARG A 575 -3.81 8.39 22.78
C ARG A 575 -2.71 7.91 21.83
N LYS A 576 -2.66 8.54 20.67
CA LYS A 576 -1.81 8.07 19.56
C LYS A 576 -0.35 8.47 19.71
N TYR A 577 -0.01 9.41 20.61
CA TYR A 577 1.37 9.86 20.76
C TYR A 577 1.81 9.71 22.20
N PRO A 578 2.96 9.06 22.46
CA PRO A 578 3.54 9.07 23.79
C PRO A 578 3.84 10.52 24.18
N THR A 579 3.53 10.83 25.39
CA THR A 579 3.84 12.16 25.94
C THR A 579 5.33 12.35 25.99
N GLY A 580 5.80 13.31 25.25
CA GLY A 580 6.85 14.17 25.76
C GLY A 580 8.24 13.81 25.56
N GLU A 581 8.66 13.05 24.66
CA GLU A 581 10.11 13.09 24.46
C GLU A 581 10.43 13.04 22.99
N TRP A 582 10.81 14.20 22.52
CA TRP A 582 11.62 14.48 21.38
C TRP A 582 11.10 14.07 19.97
N MET A 583 11.63 14.60 18.99
CA MET A 583 11.69 14.41 17.58
C MET A 583 10.73 15.19 16.72
N THR A 584 9.52 15.03 16.86
CA THR A 584 8.52 15.86 16.25
C THR A 584 7.98 16.63 17.39
N SER A 585 8.40 17.84 17.57
CA SER A 585 7.85 18.69 18.60
C SER A 585 6.60 18.07 19.22
N PRO A 586 6.66 17.40 20.38
CA PRO A 586 5.49 16.75 21.00
C PRO A 586 4.33 17.72 21.09
N GLN A 587 4.62 19.00 21.28
CA GLN A 587 3.69 20.11 21.27
C GLN A 587 2.83 20.16 20.01
N VAL A 588 3.38 19.91 18.83
CA VAL A 588 2.60 19.98 17.60
C VAL A 588 1.57 18.85 17.50
N PHE A 589 1.87 17.67 18.02
CA PHE A 589 0.95 16.55 18.00
C PHE A 589 0.10 16.40 19.25
N GLU A 590 0.54 16.91 20.39
CA GLU A 590 -0.29 16.97 21.60
C GLU A 590 -1.35 18.06 21.54
N GLU A 591 -1.05 19.17 20.89
CA GLU A 591 -1.96 20.31 20.73
C GLU A 591 -2.84 20.19 19.49
N ILE A 592 -2.40 19.43 18.47
CA ILE A 592 -3.17 19.20 17.26
C ILE A 592 -3.89 17.85 17.38
N HIS A 593 -5.14 17.93 17.70
CA HIS A 593 -6.05 16.81 17.95
C HIS A 593 -6.04 15.76 16.84
N ASN A 594 -5.68 14.53 17.22
CA ASN A 594 -6.00 13.30 16.52
C ASN A 594 -5.61 13.26 15.04
N PRO A 595 -4.31 13.12 14.73
CA PRO A 595 -3.87 12.86 13.37
C PRO A 595 -4.38 11.49 12.90
N PHE A 596 -4.78 11.44 11.64
CA PHE A 596 -5.14 10.20 10.94
C PHE A 596 -4.66 10.26 9.50
N THR A 597 -4.63 9.11 8.86
CA THR A 597 -4.22 9.01 7.46
C THR A 597 -5.45 8.82 6.58
N ALA A 598 -5.40 9.41 5.39
CA ALA A 598 -6.31 9.09 4.30
C ALA A 598 -5.46 8.76 3.08
N TYR A 599 -5.49 7.50 2.62
CA TYR A 599 -4.62 7.05 1.54
C TYR A 599 -4.91 7.77 0.22
N SER A 600 -6.18 7.92 -0.14
CA SER A 600 -6.62 8.60 -1.36
C SER A 600 -7.98 9.26 -1.28
N LEU A 601 -8.73 9.04 -0.22
CA LEU A 601 -10.03 9.64 -0.01
C LEU A 601 -10.29 10.01 1.44
N LEU A 602 -11.02 11.10 1.60
CA LEU A 602 -11.67 11.52 2.83
C LEU A 602 -13.11 11.89 2.51
N ASP A 603 -14.07 11.31 3.20
CA ASP A 603 -15.46 11.71 3.07
C ASP A 603 -15.99 12.28 4.38
N VAL A 604 -16.66 13.43 4.29
CA VAL A 604 -17.36 14.07 5.38
C VAL A 604 -18.85 13.95 5.10
N GLU A 605 -19.56 13.04 5.78
CA GLU A 605 -20.92 12.65 5.45
C GLU A 605 -21.82 12.45 6.67
N ASP A 606 -23.13 12.60 6.54
CA ASP A 606 -24.13 12.44 7.61
C ASP A 606 -25.06 11.22 7.44
N GLY A 607 -24.77 10.36 6.47
CA GLY A 607 -25.59 9.20 6.11
C GLY A 607 -26.59 9.45 5.00
N GLU A 608 -26.96 10.70 4.75
CA GLU A 608 -27.86 11.09 3.66
C GLU A 608 -27.12 11.78 2.52
N ARG A 609 -26.11 12.57 2.86
CA ARG A 609 -25.28 13.32 1.91
C ARG A 609 -23.89 13.56 2.48
N GLY A 610 -22.94 13.86 1.61
CA GLY A 610 -21.57 14.12 1.99
C GLY A 610 -20.79 14.93 0.97
N LEU A 611 -19.58 15.28 1.35
CA LEU A 611 -18.57 15.88 0.49
C LEU A 611 -17.33 14.99 0.50
N LEU A 612 -17.19 14.18 -0.55
CA LEU A 612 -16.07 13.28 -0.74
C LEU A 612 -14.89 14.03 -1.35
N VAL A 613 -13.76 13.97 -0.71
CA VAL A 613 -12.47 14.52 -1.18
C VAL A 613 -11.61 13.37 -1.68
N LEU A 614 -11.30 13.37 -2.95
CA LEU A 614 -10.33 12.46 -3.59
C LEU A 614 -9.02 13.21 -3.76
N HIS A 615 -7.87 12.55 -3.54
CA HIS A 615 -6.58 13.23 -3.65
C HIS A 615 -5.43 12.30 -4.07
N ASP A 616 -4.41 12.91 -4.63
CA ASP A 616 -3.10 12.30 -4.85
C ASP A 616 -1.97 12.99 -4.04
N GLY A 617 -2.36 13.85 -3.13
CA GLY A 617 -1.47 14.60 -2.24
C GLY A 617 -1.01 13.81 -1.01
N SER A 618 -0.62 14.55 0.00
CA SER A 618 -0.25 14.01 1.32
C SER A 618 -1.40 13.23 1.96
N GLN A 619 -1.06 12.20 2.70
CA GLN A 619 -2.01 11.37 3.46
C GLN A 619 -2.32 11.95 4.86
N ALA A 620 -1.66 13.04 5.23
CA ALA A 620 -1.70 13.62 6.57
C ALA A 620 -2.95 14.45 6.82
N MET A 621 -3.84 13.96 7.67
CA MET A 621 -5.07 14.62 8.09
C MET A 621 -5.09 14.86 9.59
N LEU A 622 -5.61 16.01 10.00
CA LEU A 622 -5.82 16.35 11.40
C LEU A 622 -7.30 16.59 11.62
N ARG A 623 -7.87 15.90 12.60
CA ARG A 623 -9.25 16.11 12.98
C ARG A 623 -9.35 17.33 13.89
N GLY A 624 -10.10 18.34 13.48
CA GLY A 624 -10.45 19.50 14.29
C GLY A 624 -11.79 19.33 15.01
N GLU A 625 -12.29 20.42 15.56
CA GLU A 625 -13.60 20.42 16.21
C GLU A 625 -14.75 20.17 15.22
N GLY A 626 -15.71 19.38 15.65
CA GLY A 626 -16.87 19.02 14.85
C GLY A 626 -16.51 18.26 13.59
N THR A 627 -16.82 18.84 12.43
CA THR A 627 -16.57 18.25 11.10
C THR A 627 -15.39 18.89 10.37
N THR A 628 -14.56 19.61 11.11
CA THR A 628 -13.40 20.29 10.53
C THR A 628 -12.24 19.30 10.38
N VAL A 629 -11.63 19.29 9.21
CA VAL A 629 -10.42 18.51 8.94
C VAL A 629 -9.35 19.45 8.37
N THR A 630 -8.19 19.44 8.94
CA THR A 630 -7.02 20.11 8.38
C THR A 630 -6.20 19.12 7.59
N HIS A 631 -5.96 19.42 6.33
CA HIS A 631 -5.06 18.65 5.48
C HIS A 631 -3.68 19.31 5.48
N ILE A 632 -2.68 18.57 5.90
CA ILE A 632 -1.27 18.97 5.78
C ILE A 632 -0.84 18.70 4.35
N LEU A 633 -0.77 19.74 3.53
CA LEU A 633 -0.39 19.60 2.12
C LEU A 633 1.08 19.27 1.95
N SER A 634 1.93 19.90 2.77
CA SER A 634 3.36 19.60 2.86
C SER A 634 3.87 20.03 4.22
N MET A 635 4.69 19.21 4.82
CA MET A 635 5.35 19.48 6.09
C MET A 635 6.85 19.26 5.96
N TYR A 636 7.62 19.99 6.75
CA TYR A 636 9.02 19.71 6.99
C TYR A 636 9.27 19.73 8.50
N ASP A 637 9.98 18.75 8.98
CA ASP A 637 10.60 18.73 10.30
C ASP A 637 12.12 18.51 10.16
N ALA A 638 12.86 18.77 11.22
CA ALA A 638 14.32 18.73 11.19
C ALA A 638 14.88 17.34 11.46
N TRP A 639 14.05 16.29 11.46
CA TRP A 639 14.53 14.94 11.75
C TRP A 639 15.56 14.46 10.72
N ASP A 640 15.35 14.86 9.47
CA ASP A 640 16.25 14.55 8.41
C ASP A 640 16.60 15.81 7.61
N GLU A 641 17.77 16.36 7.89
CA GLU A 641 18.19 17.65 7.34
C GLU A 641 18.50 17.61 5.85
N ASP A 642 18.70 16.44 5.26
CA ASP A 642 19.33 16.33 3.95
C ASP A 642 18.34 16.29 2.79
N TYR A 643 17.11 15.81 3.01
CA TYR A 643 16.12 15.74 1.95
C TYR A 643 14.95 16.67 2.16
N PHE A 644 15.02 17.81 1.50
CA PHE A 644 13.98 18.84 1.53
C PHE A 644 13.58 19.20 0.11
N VAL A 645 12.28 19.29 -0.14
CA VAL A 645 11.74 19.84 -1.39
C VAL A 645 10.95 21.11 -1.11
N ASP A 646 11.27 22.16 -1.87
CA ASP A 646 10.64 23.48 -1.76
C ASP A 646 9.42 23.65 -2.67
N TRP A 647 8.91 22.56 -3.23
CA TRP A 647 7.79 22.56 -4.17
C TRP A 647 6.72 21.55 -3.79
N LEU A 648 5.51 21.77 -4.28
CA LEU A 648 4.37 20.86 -4.19
C LEU A 648 3.61 20.86 -5.50
N ASP A 649 3.08 19.73 -5.90
CA ASP A 649 2.05 19.58 -6.94
C ASP A 649 1.10 18.46 -6.52
N ALA A 650 -0.12 18.81 -6.15
CA ALA A 650 -1.11 17.85 -5.67
C ALA A 650 -2.50 18.16 -6.21
N ARG A 651 -3.23 17.12 -6.61
CA ARG A 651 -4.58 17.23 -7.17
C ARG A 651 -5.62 16.72 -6.16
N PHE A 652 -6.75 17.38 -6.18
CA PHE A 652 -7.91 17.06 -5.37
C PHE A 652 -9.17 17.13 -6.20
N ARG A 653 -10.15 16.33 -5.86
CA ARG A 653 -11.50 16.39 -6.43
C ARG A 653 -12.51 16.35 -5.30
N LEU A 654 -13.41 17.30 -5.27
CA LEU A 654 -14.50 17.37 -4.30
C LEU A 654 -15.79 16.96 -4.98
N VAL A 655 -16.38 15.89 -4.49
CA VAL A 655 -17.62 15.30 -5.02
C VAL A 655 -18.75 15.49 -4.00
N PRO A 656 -19.64 16.46 -4.19
CA PRO A 656 -20.89 16.52 -3.42
C PRO A 656 -21.75 15.31 -3.81
N HIS A 657 -22.29 14.60 -2.82
CA HIS A 657 -23.03 13.37 -3.09
C HIS A 657 -24.16 13.10 -2.10
N GLY A 658 -25.13 12.27 -2.49
CA GLY A 658 -26.09 11.61 -1.62
C GLY A 658 -25.42 10.44 -0.85
N ALA A 659 -26.20 9.47 -0.42
CA ALA A 659 -25.63 8.28 0.22
C ALA A 659 -24.73 7.49 -0.75
N LEU A 660 -23.52 7.15 -0.31
CA LEU A 660 -22.57 6.33 -1.05
C LEU A 660 -22.18 5.07 -0.26
N THR A 661 -21.90 3.98 -0.96
CA THR A 661 -21.27 2.79 -0.40
C THR A 661 -19.75 2.97 -0.31
N HIS A 662 -19.07 2.16 0.51
CA HIS A 662 -17.61 2.19 0.59
C HIS A 662 -16.96 1.80 -0.74
N SER A 663 -17.54 0.81 -1.44
CA SER A 663 -17.08 0.40 -2.77
C SER A 663 -17.18 1.54 -3.80
N THR A 664 -18.24 2.33 -3.78
CA THR A 664 -18.38 3.49 -4.67
C THR A 664 -17.34 4.56 -4.36
N ARG A 665 -17.13 4.91 -3.08
CA ARG A 665 -16.10 5.86 -2.66
C ARG A 665 -14.73 5.44 -3.17
N TRP A 666 -14.38 4.18 -2.93
CA TRP A 666 -13.09 3.64 -3.31
C TRP A 666 -12.91 3.60 -4.83
N LYS A 667 -13.94 3.17 -5.58
CA LYS A 667 -13.91 3.18 -7.06
C LYS A 667 -13.70 4.59 -7.62
N LEU A 668 -14.39 5.60 -7.10
CA LEU A 668 -14.20 7.00 -7.50
C LEU A 668 -12.78 7.49 -7.24
N ALA A 669 -12.16 7.10 -6.10
CA ALA A 669 -10.78 7.44 -5.82
C ALA A 669 -9.80 6.79 -6.81
N GLN A 670 -10.03 5.53 -7.17
CA GLN A 670 -9.22 4.85 -8.19
C GLN A 670 -9.40 5.49 -9.58
N GLU A 671 -10.61 5.89 -9.94
CA GLU A 671 -10.90 6.57 -11.21
C GLU A 671 -10.22 7.94 -11.32
N PHE A 672 -10.20 8.69 -10.22
CA PHE A 672 -9.50 9.97 -10.14
C PHE A 672 -7.99 9.83 -10.33
N ARG A 673 -7.40 8.81 -9.71
CA ARG A 673 -5.95 8.61 -9.72
C ARG A 673 -5.43 7.92 -10.98
N ARG A 674 -6.21 7.02 -11.57
CA ARG A 674 -5.84 6.19 -12.73
C ARG A 674 -6.59 6.60 -13.98
N PRO A 675 -6.15 7.66 -14.69
CA PRO A 675 -6.76 8.06 -15.95
C PRO A 675 -6.66 6.93 -16.99
N PRO A 676 -7.53 6.91 -18.01
CA PRO A 676 -7.42 5.96 -19.10
C PRO A 676 -6.13 6.21 -19.90
N LEU A 677 -5.57 5.13 -20.44
CA LEU A 677 -4.48 5.24 -21.41
C LEU A 677 -5.04 5.49 -22.81
N VAL A 678 -4.41 6.37 -23.57
CA VAL A 678 -4.91 6.81 -24.87
C VAL A 678 -3.84 6.66 -25.92
N GLY A 679 -4.21 6.13 -27.09
CA GLY A 679 -3.32 6.00 -28.22
C GLY A 679 -4.04 6.29 -29.56
N PRO A 680 -3.32 6.73 -30.60
CA PRO A 680 -3.93 6.98 -31.90
C PRO A 680 -4.40 5.68 -32.55
N SER A 681 -5.61 5.68 -33.11
CA SER A 681 -6.15 4.58 -33.91
C SER A 681 -6.10 4.99 -35.38
N ASP A 682 -4.93 4.79 -35.99
CA ASP A 682 -4.65 5.19 -37.38
C ASP A 682 -4.31 4.01 -38.29
N SER A 683 -4.72 2.81 -37.94
CA SER A 683 -4.48 1.58 -38.67
C SER A 683 -5.72 1.11 -39.44
N PRO A 684 -5.89 1.48 -40.71
CA PRO A 684 -6.93 0.91 -41.55
C PRO A 684 -6.62 -0.57 -41.79
N GLY A 685 -7.43 -1.48 -41.23
CA GLY A 685 -7.27 -2.91 -41.40
C GLY A 685 -6.70 -3.65 -40.20
N GLY A 686 -6.85 -3.11 -39.03
CA GLY A 686 -6.63 -3.81 -37.76
C GLY A 686 -7.52 -5.08 -37.65
N ASP A 687 -7.01 -6.08 -36.95
CA ASP A 687 -7.67 -7.39 -36.77
C ASP A 687 -8.49 -7.49 -35.48
N LEU A 688 -8.44 -6.46 -34.63
CA LEU A 688 -9.19 -6.40 -33.39
C LEU A 688 -10.46 -5.56 -33.50
N PRO A 689 -11.52 -5.91 -32.74
CA PRO A 689 -12.75 -5.14 -32.70
C PRO A 689 -12.53 -3.74 -32.09
N GLU A 690 -13.48 -2.84 -32.29
CA GLU A 690 -13.45 -1.48 -31.72
C GLU A 690 -13.74 -1.44 -30.20
N TYR A 691 -14.16 -2.54 -29.62
CA TYR A 691 -14.52 -2.67 -28.21
C TYR A 691 -14.18 -4.08 -27.73
N PHE A 692 -13.56 -4.18 -26.56
CA PHE A 692 -13.30 -5.46 -25.90
C PHE A 692 -13.07 -5.29 -24.40
N SER A 693 -13.61 -6.22 -23.61
CA SER A 693 -13.35 -6.39 -22.19
C SER A 693 -12.85 -7.79 -21.91
N PRO A 694 -11.67 -7.99 -21.32
CA PRO A 694 -11.17 -9.31 -20.95
C PRO A 694 -11.86 -9.87 -19.70
N LEU A 695 -12.46 -9.01 -18.91
CA LEU A 695 -13.01 -9.37 -17.62
C LEU A 695 -14.06 -8.34 -17.22
N PHE A 696 -15.23 -8.78 -16.80
CA PHE A 696 -16.15 -7.90 -16.07
C PHE A 696 -16.91 -8.66 -14.99
N ILE A 697 -17.41 -7.92 -13.99
CA ILE A 697 -18.05 -8.45 -12.80
C ILE A 697 -19.44 -7.84 -12.69
N GLU A 698 -20.43 -8.67 -12.45
CA GLU A 698 -21.75 -8.24 -12.02
C GLU A 698 -21.77 -8.30 -10.48
N GLY A 699 -21.86 -7.13 -9.84
CA GLY A 699 -21.85 -6.96 -8.39
C GLY A 699 -21.10 -5.68 -7.99
N ASP A 700 -21.75 -4.81 -7.22
CA ASP A 700 -21.25 -3.45 -6.97
C ASP A 700 -20.23 -3.37 -5.81
N SER A 701 -20.38 -4.22 -4.79
CA SER A 701 -19.52 -4.20 -3.58
C SER A 701 -18.11 -4.78 -3.80
N VAL A 702 -17.88 -5.43 -4.93
CA VAL A 702 -16.61 -6.07 -5.27
C VAL A 702 -15.92 -5.34 -6.40
N ALA A 703 -14.62 -5.14 -6.25
CA ALA A 703 -13.76 -4.60 -7.31
C ALA A 703 -12.73 -5.65 -7.76
N ALA A 704 -12.49 -5.77 -9.07
CA ALA A 704 -11.31 -6.43 -9.57
C ALA A 704 -10.14 -5.42 -9.56
N THR A 705 -9.16 -5.67 -8.73
CA THR A 705 -8.07 -4.73 -8.46
C THR A 705 -6.81 -5.02 -9.25
N ALA A 706 -6.60 -6.26 -9.66
CA ALA A 706 -5.49 -6.67 -10.51
C ALA A 706 -5.91 -7.77 -11.51
N PHE A 707 -5.31 -7.69 -12.69
CA PHE A 707 -5.45 -8.68 -13.76
C PHE A 707 -4.10 -8.82 -14.47
N TYR A 708 -3.43 -9.97 -14.32
CA TYR A 708 -2.10 -10.20 -14.88
C TYR A 708 -1.89 -11.67 -15.23
N ARG A 709 -0.79 -11.97 -15.89
CA ARG A 709 -0.36 -13.37 -16.11
C ARG A 709 0.68 -13.75 -15.07
N GLU A 710 0.45 -14.89 -14.43
CA GLU A 710 1.46 -15.50 -13.58
C GLU A 710 2.64 -15.97 -14.43
N THR A 711 3.83 -15.97 -13.83
CA THR A 711 5.06 -16.39 -14.50
C THR A 711 5.54 -17.73 -13.97
N GLU A 712 6.32 -18.47 -14.78
CA GLU A 712 6.78 -19.81 -14.40
C GLU A 712 7.62 -19.84 -13.12
N GLU A 713 8.33 -18.77 -12.82
CA GLU A 713 9.23 -18.74 -11.67
C GLU A 713 8.50 -18.72 -10.32
N CYS A 714 7.22 -18.43 -10.35
CA CYS A 714 6.51 -18.02 -9.16
C CYS A 714 5.80 -19.13 -8.38
N GLY A 715 5.67 -20.34 -8.84
CA GLY A 715 4.74 -21.26 -8.16
C GLY A 715 5.06 -22.75 -8.19
N ARG A 716 6.03 -23.18 -8.97
CA ARG A 716 6.32 -24.61 -9.19
C ARG A 716 6.74 -25.38 -7.93
N GLU A 717 7.21 -24.68 -6.91
CA GLU A 717 7.69 -25.27 -5.67
C GLU A 717 6.60 -25.42 -4.60
N LEU A 718 5.35 -25.02 -4.91
CA LEU A 718 4.24 -25.04 -3.98
C LEU A 718 3.32 -26.23 -4.23
N ASP A 719 3.06 -27.00 -3.19
CA ASP A 719 2.09 -28.09 -3.24
C ASP A 719 0.68 -27.54 -3.54
N GLY A 720 0.01 -28.12 -4.53
CA GLY A 720 -1.34 -27.72 -4.91
C GLY A 720 -1.43 -26.39 -5.67
N TYR A 721 -0.34 -25.92 -6.25
CA TYR A 721 -0.33 -24.72 -7.07
C TYR A 721 -1.32 -24.83 -8.26
N ALA A 722 -2.20 -23.84 -8.38
CA ALA A 722 -3.26 -23.85 -9.38
C ALA A 722 -2.78 -23.51 -10.80
N GLY A 723 -1.54 -23.06 -10.93
CA GLY A 723 -0.91 -22.68 -12.19
C GLY A 723 -0.28 -23.83 -12.99
N GLU A 724 -0.40 -25.08 -12.56
CA GLU A 724 0.19 -26.27 -13.23
C GLU A 724 -0.43 -26.64 -14.58
N GLY A 725 -1.26 -25.81 -15.16
CA GLY A 725 -1.89 -26.04 -16.45
C GLY A 725 -0.93 -25.91 -17.65
N VAL A 726 -1.42 -26.28 -18.82
CA VAL A 726 -0.69 -26.08 -20.09
C VAL A 726 -0.72 -24.62 -20.51
N GLY A 727 0.04 -23.80 -19.84
CA GLY A 727 0.19 -22.37 -20.11
C GLY A 727 0.09 -21.54 -18.85
N PHE A 728 0.41 -20.26 -18.97
CA PHE A 728 0.41 -19.34 -17.85
C PHE A 728 -1.02 -18.97 -17.46
N PRO A 729 -1.44 -19.20 -16.22
CA PRO A 729 -2.76 -18.75 -15.77
C PRO A 729 -2.83 -17.23 -15.71
N TYR A 730 -4.04 -16.72 -15.87
CA TYR A 730 -4.36 -15.34 -15.56
C TYR A 730 -4.75 -15.26 -14.09
N VAL A 731 -4.18 -14.29 -13.40
CA VAL A 731 -4.48 -14.00 -12.01
C VAL A 731 -5.43 -12.83 -11.95
N ILE A 732 -6.50 -12.99 -11.16
CA ILE A 732 -7.51 -11.98 -10.93
C ILE A 732 -7.60 -11.76 -9.43
N ARG A 733 -7.44 -10.51 -8.99
CA ARG A 733 -7.65 -10.12 -7.61
C ARG A 733 -8.99 -9.45 -7.46
N LEU A 734 -9.81 -9.96 -6.54
CA LEU A 734 -11.11 -9.40 -6.18
C LEU A 734 -11.07 -8.93 -4.74
N VAL A 735 -11.64 -7.77 -4.47
CA VAL A 735 -11.73 -7.22 -3.10
C VAL A 735 -13.18 -6.83 -2.82
N GLU A 736 -13.72 -7.36 -1.72
CA GLU A 736 -15.01 -6.93 -1.18
C GLU A 736 -14.79 -5.71 -0.29
N LEU A 737 -15.51 -4.61 -0.54
CA LEU A 737 -15.22 -3.30 0.03
C LEU A 737 -16.30 -2.76 0.98
N ASP A 738 -17.50 -3.34 0.98
CA ASP A 738 -18.63 -2.87 1.78
C ASP A 738 -18.79 -3.61 3.12
N GLY A 739 -17.88 -4.57 3.41
CA GLY A 739 -17.91 -5.35 4.65
C GLY A 739 -19.12 -6.29 4.75
N GLN A 740 -19.63 -6.75 3.60
CA GLN A 740 -20.78 -7.65 3.53
C GLN A 740 -20.46 -8.91 2.72
N PRO A 741 -21.05 -10.06 3.05
CA PRO A 741 -20.93 -11.22 2.17
C PRO A 741 -21.41 -10.89 0.76
N ALA A 742 -20.62 -11.20 -0.25
CA ALA A 742 -20.95 -10.93 -1.64
C ALA A 742 -20.94 -12.21 -2.48
N GLU A 743 -21.84 -12.28 -3.45
CA GLU A 743 -21.79 -13.27 -4.53
C GLU A 743 -21.82 -12.49 -5.86
N VAL A 744 -20.78 -12.67 -6.65
CA VAL A 744 -20.60 -11.96 -7.92
C VAL A 744 -20.54 -12.93 -9.08
N THR A 745 -21.05 -12.49 -10.22
CA THR A 745 -20.90 -13.22 -11.48
C THR A 745 -19.70 -12.65 -12.24
N LEU A 746 -18.70 -13.46 -12.42
CA LEU A 746 -17.50 -13.15 -13.19
C LEU A 746 -17.71 -13.57 -14.64
N HIS A 747 -17.39 -12.70 -15.57
CA HIS A 747 -17.40 -12.98 -17.02
C HIS A 747 -15.98 -13.00 -17.55
N LEU A 748 -15.59 -14.12 -18.14
CA LEU A 748 -14.25 -14.33 -18.71
C LEU A 748 -14.37 -14.71 -20.18
N PRO A 749 -13.45 -14.29 -21.06
CA PRO A 749 -13.45 -14.73 -22.44
C PRO A 749 -13.15 -16.22 -22.51
N GLY A 750 -13.92 -16.94 -23.33
CA GLY A 750 -13.83 -18.39 -23.42
C GLY A 750 -13.00 -18.89 -24.58
N PRO A 751 -12.57 -20.14 -24.58
CA PRO A 751 -12.79 -21.11 -23.52
C PRO A 751 -11.90 -20.92 -22.29
N VAL A 752 -12.43 -21.30 -21.12
CA VAL A 752 -11.71 -21.34 -19.84
C VAL A 752 -11.56 -22.81 -19.47
N ALA A 753 -10.34 -23.33 -19.43
CA ALA A 753 -10.07 -24.72 -19.13
C ALA A 753 -10.21 -25.02 -17.63
N ALA A 754 -9.79 -24.09 -16.78
CA ALA A 754 -9.91 -24.18 -15.34
C ALA A 754 -10.05 -22.80 -14.71
N LEU A 755 -10.78 -22.73 -13.60
CA LEU A 755 -10.84 -21.57 -12.73
C LEU A 755 -10.76 -22.05 -11.29
N SER A 756 -9.83 -21.51 -10.52
CA SER A 756 -9.60 -21.87 -9.12
C SER A 756 -9.56 -20.64 -8.24
N LYS A 757 -10.20 -20.71 -7.08
CA LYS A 757 -9.94 -19.78 -5.97
C LYS A 757 -8.68 -20.28 -5.24
N THR A 758 -7.74 -19.39 -5.01
CA THR A 758 -6.44 -19.71 -4.41
C THR A 758 -6.16 -18.83 -3.21
N ASN A 759 -5.16 -19.21 -2.41
CA ASN A 759 -4.53 -18.27 -1.50
C ASN A 759 -3.62 -17.29 -2.29
N LEU A 760 -2.95 -16.38 -1.60
CA LEU A 760 -2.10 -15.38 -2.25
C LEU A 760 -0.87 -15.98 -2.96
N MET A 761 -0.44 -17.18 -2.54
CA MET A 761 0.68 -17.90 -3.12
C MET A 761 0.30 -18.74 -4.36
N GLY A 762 -0.98 -18.76 -4.74
CA GLY A 762 -1.48 -19.55 -5.87
C GLY A 762 -1.85 -20.99 -5.52
N GLU A 763 -1.83 -21.36 -4.25
CA GLU A 763 -2.26 -22.70 -3.80
C GLU A 763 -3.79 -22.79 -3.84
N ARG A 764 -4.30 -23.86 -4.45
CA ARG A 764 -5.73 -24.05 -4.69
C ARG A 764 -6.49 -24.25 -3.39
N LEU A 765 -7.49 -23.40 -3.15
CA LEU A 765 -8.45 -23.52 -2.06
C LEU A 765 -9.73 -24.20 -2.54
N ASP A 766 -10.21 -23.84 -3.75
CA ASP A 766 -11.44 -24.35 -4.32
C ASP A 766 -11.40 -24.29 -5.85
N THR A 767 -12.20 -25.13 -6.50
CA THR A 767 -12.41 -25.11 -7.94
C THR A 767 -13.74 -24.44 -8.26
N VAL A 768 -13.71 -23.41 -9.10
CA VAL A 768 -14.91 -22.66 -9.48
C VAL A 768 -15.46 -23.17 -10.79
N GLY A 769 -16.73 -23.56 -10.77
CA GLY A 769 -17.42 -24.01 -11.97
C GLY A 769 -17.67 -22.88 -12.96
N THR A 770 -17.50 -23.15 -14.25
CA THR A 770 -17.80 -22.19 -15.31
C THR A 770 -18.95 -22.67 -16.21
N ALA A 771 -19.79 -21.74 -16.66
CA ALA A 771 -20.87 -21.99 -17.62
C ALA A 771 -20.67 -21.14 -18.89
N SER A 772 -21.10 -21.66 -20.05
CA SER A 772 -21.10 -20.85 -21.28
C SER A 772 -22.27 -19.87 -21.28
N LYS A 773 -22.01 -18.61 -21.62
CA LYS A 773 -23.06 -17.58 -21.73
C LYS A 773 -23.55 -17.42 -23.18
N ASP A 774 -22.64 -17.17 -24.12
CA ASP A 774 -22.98 -16.83 -25.50
C ASP A 774 -21.92 -17.27 -26.53
N GLY A 775 -21.09 -18.25 -26.17
CA GLY A 775 -20.00 -18.74 -27.00
C GLY A 775 -18.71 -17.91 -26.98
N LEU A 776 -18.78 -16.65 -26.59
CA LEU A 776 -17.61 -15.76 -26.44
C LEU A 776 -17.17 -15.68 -24.98
N TYR A 777 -18.10 -15.61 -24.04
CA TYR A 777 -17.83 -15.51 -22.62
C TYR A 777 -18.27 -16.74 -21.85
N ARG A 778 -17.52 -17.02 -20.79
CA ARG A 778 -17.88 -17.98 -19.73
C ARG A 778 -18.24 -17.18 -18.49
N THR A 779 -19.23 -17.66 -17.73
CA THR A 779 -19.60 -17.10 -16.44
C THR A 779 -19.20 -18.01 -15.30
N ALA A 780 -18.85 -17.43 -14.17
CA ALA A 780 -18.56 -18.11 -12.94
C ALA A 780 -19.08 -17.33 -11.74
N ASN A 781 -19.72 -18.00 -10.80
CA ASN A 781 -20.15 -17.37 -9.55
C ASN A 781 -19.07 -17.53 -8.51
N VAL A 782 -18.69 -16.41 -7.92
CA VAL A 782 -17.65 -16.34 -6.88
C VAL A 782 -18.25 -15.73 -5.62
N ARG A 783 -18.04 -16.40 -4.50
CA ARG A 783 -18.45 -15.91 -3.18
C ARG A 783 -17.27 -15.31 -2.45
N LEU A 784 -17.50 -14.15 -1.85
CA LEU A 784 -16.55 -13.46 -1.01
C LEU A 784 -17.14 -13.26 0.38
N ARG A 785 -16.27 -13.40 1.39
CA ARG A 785 -16.58 -12.99 2.76
C ARG A 785 -16.50 -11.46 2.87
N PRO A 786 -17.05 -10.87 3.93
CA PRO A 786 -16.83 -9.47 4.23
C PRO A 786 -15.33 -9.11 4.19
N HIS A 787 -14.98 -8.04 3.51
CA HIS A 787 -13.60 -7.52 3.34
C HIS A 787 -12.59 -8.53 2.76
N GLU A 788 -13.06 -9.58 2.08
CA GLU A 788 -12.15 -10.60 1.53
C GLU A 788 -11.34 -10.09 0.35
N ILE A 789 -10.04 -10.37 0.37
CA ILE A 789 -9.12 -10.27 -0.75
C ILE A 789 -9.03 -11.66 -1.39
N ALA A 790 -9.78 -11.91 -2.44
CA ALA A 790 -9.83 -13.18 -3.12
C ALA A 790 -8.90 -13.22 -4.33
N THR A 791 -8.18 -14.31 -4.50
CA THR A 791 -7.32 -14.56 -5.67
C THR A 791 -7.91 -15.67 -6.50
N LEU A 792 -8.02 -15.44 -7.80
CA LEU A 792 -8.47 -16.43 -8.77
C LEU A 792 -7.38 -16.70 -9.80
N TYR A 793 -7.16 -17.96 -10.10
CA TYR A 793 -6.32 -18.42 -11.19
C TYR A 793 -7.21 -18.96 -12.30
N ALA A 794 -7.14 -18.34 -13.47
CA ALA A 794 -7.96 -18.67 -14.63
C ALA A 794 -7.08 -19.17 -15.79
N ASP A 795 -7.33 -20.39 -16.21
CA ASP A 795 -6.70 -20.97 -17.41
C ASP A 795 -7.55 -20.64 -18.63
N ILE A 796 -7.26 -19.48 -19.27
CA ILE A 796 -7.99 -18.96 -20.40
C ILE A 796 -7.29 -19.38 -21.69
N GLU A 797 -8.00 -20.10 -22.55
CA GLU A 797 -7.46 -20.64 -23.80
C GLU A 797 -7.60 -19.69 -25.01
N MET A 798 -8.30 -18.57 -24.84
CA MET A 798 -8.41 -17.56 -25.89
C MET A 798 -7.01 -17.09 -26.33
N GLY A 799 -6.79 -16.98 -27.63
CA GLY A 799 -5.49 -16.58 -28.16
C GLY A 799 -4.41 -17.66 -28.21
N ARG A 800 -4.65 -18.83 -27.62
CA ARG A 800 -3.74 -19.99 -27.70
C ARG A 800 -3.74 -20.72 -29.04
N LYS A 801 -4.01 -20.04 -30.14
CA LYS A 801 -3.89 -20.65 -31.48
C LYS A 801 -2.45 -21.05 -31.82
N MET A 802 -1.58 -20.85 -30.90
CA MET A 802 -0.18 -21.17 -31.07
C MET A 802 0.26 -22.25 -30.16
N PRO A 803 0.58 -22.88 -29.69
CA PRO A 803 1.68 -23.76 -29.48
C PRO A 803 1.42 -25.14 -29.94
N ARG A 804 0.66 -25.24 -30.91
CA ARG A 804 0.70 -26.50 -31.61
C ARG A 804 2.07 -26.75 -32.26
N ASN A 805 2.95 -25.77 -32.13
CA ASN A 805 4.38 -25.89 -32.29
C ASN A 805 5.18 -25.97 -30.98
N LEU A 806 4.56 -26.30 -29.85
CA LEU A 806 5.32 -26.81 -28.72
C LEU A 806 6.20 -28.01 -29.13
N ASP A 807 5.80 -28.76 -30.13
CA ASP A 807 6.63 -29.83 -30.69
C ASP A 807 7.85 -29.25 -31.43
N ALA A 808 7.76 -28.10 -32.08
CA ALA A 808 8.93 -27.43 -32.63
C ALA A 808 9.84 -26.83 -31.55
N PHE A 809 9.25 -26.26 -30.48
CA PHE A 809 10.01 -25.78 -29.33
C PHE A 809 10.65 -26.92 -28.55
N ARG A 810 9.94 -28.01 -28.32
CA ARG A 810 10.49 -29.25 -27.74
C ARG A 810 11.57 -29.86 -28.64
N PHE A 811 11.42 -29.75 -29.94
CA PHE A 811 12.43 -30.23 -30.89
C PHE A 811 13.70 -29.38 -30.81
N VAL A 812 13.60 -28.07 -30.79
CA VAL A 812 14.76 -27.17 -30.62
C VAL A 812 15.42 -27.39 -29.27
N TRP A 813 14.64 -27.49 -28.21
CA TRP A 813 15.13 -27.71 -26.85
C TRP A 813 15.79 -29.11 -26.70
N ALA A 814 15.17 -30.13 -27.21
CA ALA A 814 15.72 -31.49 -27.20
C ALA A 814 16.99 -31.61 -28.09
N THR A 815 17.08 -30.79 -29.13
CA THR A 815 18.27 -30.78 -30.00
C THR A 815 19.45 -30.06 -29.36
N VAL A 816 19.21 -28.99 -28.65
CA VAL A 816 20.25 -28.24 -27.90
C VAL A 816 20.79 -29.05 -26.73
N HIS A 817 19.94 -29.74 -25.98
CA HIS A 817 20.39 -30.55 -24.84
C HIS A 817 21.00 -31.90 -25.23
N ARG A 818 20.71 -32.44 -26.42
CA ARG A 818 21.36 -33.69 -26.90
C ARG A 818 22.81 -33.50 -27.33
N VAL A 819 23.23 -32.25 -27.54
CA VAL A 819 24.62 -31.97 -27.90
C VAL A 819 25.56 -32.03 -26.69
N ASP A 820 25.01 -31.83 -25.47
CA ASP A 820 25.79 -31.87 -24.22
C ASP A 820 25.88 -33.29 -23.62
N GLU A 821 25.13 -34.25 -24.16
CA GLU A 821 25.19 -35.68 -23.72
C GLU A 821 26.01 -36.58 -24.67
N GLN A 822 26.64 -36.04 -25.70
CA GLN A 822 27.61 -36.70 -26.56
C GLN A 822 29.04 -36.18 -26.33
#